data_1a91ed9c08547590aa11dad58ed0df70
#
_entry.id   1a91ed9c08547590aa11dad58ed0df70
#
_cell.length_a   1.000
_cell.length_b   1.000
_cell.length_c   1.000
_cell.angle_alpha   90.00
_cell.angle_beta   90.00
_cell.angle_gamma   90.00
#
_symmetry.space_group_name_H-M   'P 1'
#
loop_
_entity.id
_entity.type
_entity.pdbx_description
1 polymer ?
#
loop_
_entity_poly.entity_id
_entity_poly.type
_entity_poly.pdbx_seq_one_letter_code
_entity_poly.pdbx_strand_id
1 'polypeptide(L)'
;MGLGKTIEAGMILHQQLLSGAAERVLIVVPETLQHQWLVEMLRRFNLRFSLFDDERYAEAQHDAYNPFETEQLVICSLDFVRRSKQRLEHLCDAEWDLMVVDEAHHLVWSEEAPSREYQAIEQLAERVPGILLLTATPEQLGMESHFARLRLLDPNRFHDFEQFVEEQQNYRPVADAVALLLAGNKLSDSELNTLGDLIGEQDIEPLLQAANSDREDAQAARQELISMLMDRHGTSRVLFRNTRNGVKGFPKRELHTIRLPLPTQYQTAIKVSGIMGARKTAEERARDMLYPEQIYQEFEGDTGTWWNFDPRVEWLMGYLTSHRSQKVLVICAKAATALQLEQVLREREGIRAAVFHEGMSIIERDRAAAWFAEEDTGAQVLLCSEIGSEGRNFQFASNLVMFDLPFNPDLLEQRIGRLDRIGQAHDIQIHVPYLEKTAQSVLVRWYHEGLDAFEHTCPTGRTVYDSVHDELINYLAAPESTDGFDDLIKSCRQQHDALKAQLEQGRDRLLEIHSNGGEKAQALAESIEEQDDDTSLIAFSMNLFDIVGINQDDRGENLIVLTPSDHMLVPDFPGLPEDGCTITFERDVALSREDAQFITWEHPLIRNGLDLILSGDTGSSTISLLKNKALPVGTLLLELIYVVEAQAPKQLLLELIYVVEAQAPKQLQ
;
A
#
# COMPACT_ATOMS: atom_id res chain seq x y z
N MET A 1 7.98 3.23 -1.03
CA MET A 1 6.91 2.36 -0.50
C MET A 1 5.96 3.19 0.35
N GLY A 2 4.79 2.67 0.73
CA GLY A 2 3.83 3.40 1.58
C GLY A 2 3.05 4.55 0.92
N LEU A 3 3.13 4.71 -0.40
CA LEU A 3 2.45 5.75 -1.18
C LEU A 3 0.98 5.43 -1.54
N GLY A 4 0.43 4.31 -1.07
CA GLY A 4 -0.97 3.97 -1.29
C GLY A 4 -1.31 3.39 -2.66
N LYS A 5 -0.39 2.74 -3.37
CA LYS A 5 -0.63 2.12 -4.70
C LYS A 5 -1.90 1.28 -4.77
N THR A 6 -2.13 0.43 -3.77
CA THR A 6 -3.33 -0.43 -3.69
C THR A 6 -4.61 0.40 -3.58
N ILE A 7 -4.55 1.53 -2.86
CA ILE A 7 -5.69 2.46 -2.72
C ILE A 7 -5.94 3.19 -4.04
N GLU A 8 -4.88 3.70 -4.70
CA GLU A 8 -5.01 4.33 -6.02
C GLU A 8 -5.62 3.36 -7.05
N ALA A 9 -5.14 2.12 -7.09
CA ALA A 9 -5.72 1.08 -7.93
C ALA A 9 -7.18 0.79 -7.57
N GLY A 10 -7.49 0.68 -6.27
CA GLY A 10 -8.86 0.47 -5.80
C GLY A 10 -9.81 1.61 -6.19
N MET A 11 -9.37 2.87 -6.14
CA MET A 11 -10.15 4.02 -6.60
C MET A 11 -10.46 3.92 -8.11
N ILE A 12 -9.47 3.54 -8.92
CA ILE A 12 -9.65 3.34 -10.36
C ILE A 12 -10.63 2.20 -10.61
N LEU A 13 -10.45 1.04 -9.97
CA LEU A 13 -11.34 -0.11 -10.08
C LEU A 13 -12.77 0.25 -9.69
N HIS A 14 -12.95 0.89 -8.54
CA HIS A 14 -14.26 1.29 -8.04
C HIS A 14 -14.96 2.22 -9.04
N GLN A 15 -14.27 3.22 -9.58
CA GLN A 15 -14.83 4.11 -10.56
C GLN A 15 -15.18 3.41 -11.88
N GLN A 16 -14.32 2.51 -12.39
CA GLN A 16 -14.58 1.78 -13.62
C GLN A 16 -15.79 0.85 -13.49
N LEU A 17 -15.92 0.15 -12.36
CA LEU A 17 -17.07 -0.70 -12.05
C LEU A 17 -18.36 0.09 -11.87
N LEU A 18 -18.34 1.22 -11.13
CA LEU A 18 -19.53 2.06 -10.94
C LEU A 18 -20.01 2.72 -12.23
N SER A 19 -19.10 3.12 -13.13
CA SER A 19 -19.45 3.70 -14.42
C SER A 19 -19.91 2.67 -15.47
N GLY A 20 -19.76 1.37 -15.18
CA GLY A 20 -20.01 0.29 -16.13
C GLY A 20 -18.97 0.21 -17.26
N ALA A 21 -17.82 0.87 -17.09
CA ALA A 21 -16.72 0.78 -18.06
C ALA A 21 -15.93 -0.52 -17.92
N ALA A 22 -16.02 -1.18 -16.76
CA ALA A 22 -15.54 -2.53 -16.52
C ALA A 22 -16.61 -3.32 -15.75
N GLU A 23 -16.81 -4.57 -16.10
CA GLU A 23 -17.69 -5.52 -15.43
C GLU A 23 -16.88 -6.69 -14.84
N ARG A 24 -15.78 -7.06 -15.50
CA ARG A 24 -14.92 -8.18 -15.12
C ARG A 24 -13.49 -7.72 -14.86
N VAL A 25 -12.98 -7.99 -13.65
CA VAL A 25 -11.66 -7.53 -13.22
C VAL A 25 -10.82 -8.69 -12.72
N LEU A 26 -9.58 -8.76 -13.22
CA LEU A 26 -8.55 -9.69 -12.79
C LEU A 26 -7.45 -8.94 -12.03
N ILE A 27 -7.15 -9.35 -10.81
CA ILE A 27 -6.00 -8.86 -10.03
C ILE A 27 -4.97 -9.98 -9.92
N VAL A 28 -3.75 -9.73 -10.40
CA VAL A 28 -2.62 -10.65 -10.32
C VAL A 28 -1.57 -10.08 -9.38
N VAL A 29 -1.26 -10.81 -8.32
CA VAL A 29 -0.37 -10.34 -7.24
C VAL A 29 0.62 -11.44 -6.82
N PRO A 30 1.71 -11.12 -6.10
CA PRO A 30 2.48 -12.14 -5.37
C PRO A 30 1.58 -12.88 -4.37
N GLU A 31 1.85 -14.18 -4.15
CA GLU A 31 1.05 -15.04 -3.25
C GLU A 31 0.91 -14.43 -1.84
N THR A 32 1.96 -13.79 -1.34
CA THR A 32 2.00 -13.12 -0.03
C THR A 32 1.07 -11.90 0.08
N LEU A 33 0.70 -11.27 -1.03
CA LEU A 33 -0.13 -10.08 -1.07
C LEU A 33 -1.60 -10.35 -1.37
N GLN A 34 -1.98 -11.57 -1.78
CA GLN A 34 -3.35 -11.91 -2.16
C GLN A 34 -4.37 -11.56 -1.08
N HIS A 35 -4.09 -11.93 0.16
CA HIS A 35 -5.00 -11.67 1.27
C HIS A 35 -5.10 -10.17 1.61
N GLN A 36 -3.98 -9.45 1.54
CA GLN A 36 -4.00 -8.00 1.73
C GLN A 36 -4.91 -7.32 0.70
N TRP A 37 -4.78 -7.68 -0.58
CA TRP A 37 -5.62 -7.15 -1.64
C TRP A 37 -7.11 -7.47 -1.41
N LEU A 38 -7.42 -8.71 -1.03
CA LEU A 38 -8.79 -9.12 -0.72
C LEU A 38 -9.41 -8.24 0.38
N VAL A 39 -8.68 -8.06 1.47
CA VAL A 39 -9.13 -7.27 2.64
C VAL A 39 -9.24 -5.78 2.30
N GLU A 40 -8.25 -5.21 1.61
CA GLU A 40 -8.26 -3.79 1.22
C GLU A 40 -9.42 -3.47 0.26
N MET A 41 -9.66 -4.34 -0.74
CA MET A 41 -10.78 -4.16 -1.68
C MET A 41 -12.12 -4.27 -0.98
N LEU A 42 -12.28 -5.23 -0.09
CA LEU A 42 -13.51 -5.40 0.66
C LEU A 42 -13.78 -4.23 1.61
N ARG A 43 -12.80 -3.87 2.44
CA ARG A 43 -12.99 -2.89 3.53
C ARG A 43 -13.08 -1.45 3.05
N ARG A 44 -12.26 -1.07 2.05
CA ARG A 44 -12.17 0.32 1.58
C ARG A 44 -13.11 0.65 0.44
N PHE A 45 -13.40 -0.35 -0.40
CA PHE A 45 -14.17 -0.14 -1.63
C PHE A 45 -15.45 -0.97 -1.69
N ASN A 46 -15.70 -1.80 -0.68
CA ASN A 46 -16.81 -2.75 -0.67
C ASN A 46 -16.84 -3.67 -1.92
N LEU A 47 -15.67 -3.96 -2.49
CA LEU A 47 -15.51 -4.84 -3.63
C LEU A 47 -15.16 -6.25 -3.15
N ARG A 48 -16.03 -7.21 -3.45
CA ARG A 48 -15.86 -8.62 -3.07
C ARG A 48 -15.19 -9.37 -4.19
N PHE A 49 -13.91 -9.62 -4.04
CA PHE A 49 -13.14 -10.44 -4.95
C PHE A 49 -13.12 -11.90 -4.49
N SER A 50 -13.14 -12.82 -5.45
CA SER A 50 -12.92 -14.25 -5.22
C SER A 50 -11.45 -14.60 -5.41
N LEU A 51 -10.88 -15.27 -4.41
CA LEU A 51 -9.51 -15.76 -4.49
C LEU A 51 -9.50 -17.08 -5.28
N PHE A 52 -8.72 -17.13 -6.38
CA PHE A 52 -8.49 -18.35 -7.15
C PHE A 52 -7.12 -18.91 -6.86
N ASP A 53 -7.12 -20.05 -6.18
CA ASP A 53 -6.00 -20.94 -5.96
C ASP A 53 -6.21 -22.27 -6.66
N ASP A 54 -5.33 -23.26 -6.39
CA ASP A 54 -5.44 -24.58 -7.00
C ASP A 54 -6.72 -25.32 -6.60
N GLU A 55 -7.19 -25.16 -5.37
CA GLU A 55 -8.39 -25.79 -4.82
C GLU A 55 -9.66 -25.20 -5.45
N ARG A 56 -9.81 -23.88 -5.39
CA ARG A 56 -10.96 -23.16 -5.98
C ARG A 56 -11.06 -23.39 -7.50
N TYR A 57 -9.93 -23.41 -8.19
CA TYR A 57 -9.90 -23.68 -9.62
C TYR A 57 -10.40 -25.11 -9.94
N ALA A 58 -9.98 -26.12 -9.16
CA ALA A 58 -10.41 -27.49 -9.34
C ALA A 58 -11.91 -27.67 -9.03
N GLU A 59 -12.43 -27.01 -8.01
CA GLU A 59 -13.87 -26.99 -7.69
C GLU A 59 -14.69 -26.38 -8.83
N ALA A 60 -14.28 -25.19 -9.31
CA ALA A 60 -15.00 -24.46 -10.35
C ALA A 60 -14.98 -25.19 -11.72
N GLN A 61 -13.99 -26.06 -11.99
CA GLN A 61 -13.96 -26.91 -13.18
C GLN A 61 -15.14 -27.92 -13.27
N HIS A 62 -15.78 -28.23 -12.15
CA HIS A 62 -16.95 -29.10 -12.14
C HIS A 62 -18.22 -28.39 -12.59
N ASP A 63 -18.29 -27.07 -12.43
CA ASP A 63 -19.49 -26.28 -12.60
C ASP A 63 -19.51 -25.51 -13.94
N ALA A 64 -18.36 -25.20 -14.53
CA ALA A 64 -18.25 -24.41 -15.73
C ALA A 64 -17.16 -24.91 -16.69
N TYR A 65 -17.33 -24.68 -18.00
CA TYR A 65 -16.33 -24.97 -19.02
C TYR A 65 -15.06 -24.17 -18.79
N ASN A 66 -15.19 -22.88 -18.43
CA ASN A 66 -14.10 -22.03 -17.98
C ASN A 66 -14.32 -21.64 -16.51
N PRO A 67 -13.49 -22.11 -15.57
CA PRO A 67 -13.64 -21.84 -14.15
C PRO A 67 -13.70 -20.36 -13.79
N PHE A 68 -13.03 -19.50 -14.55
CA PHE A 68 -12.97 -18.06 -14.28
C PHE A 68 -14.25 -17.31 -14.69
N GLU A 69 -15.14 -17.92 -15.44
CA GLU A 69 -16.45 -17.32 -15.80
C GLU A 69 -17.45 -17.40 -14.63
N THR A 70 -17.16 -18.16 -13.58
CA THR A 70 -18.02 -18.26 -12.41
C THR A 70 -18.03 -17.01 -11.55
N GLU A 71 -17.02 -16.14 -11.69
CA GLU A 71 -16.85 -14.94 -10.89
C GLU A 71 -16.47 -13.73 -11.76
N GLN A 72 -16.97 -12.55 -11.40
CA GLN A 72 -16.65 -11.30 -12.12
C GLN A 72 -15.36 -10.65 -11.61
N LEU A 73 -15.10 -10.73 -10.29
CA LEU A 73 -13.96 -10.10 -9.64
C LEU A 73 -13.05 -11.18 -9.09
N VAL A 74 -11.86 -11.34 -9.66
CA VAL A 74 -10.95 -12.44 -9.34
C VAL A 74 -9.58 -11.92 -8.90
N ILE A 75 -9.04 -12.49 -7.83
CA ILE A 75 -7.63 -12.35 -7.41
C ILE A 75 -6.94 -13.69 -7.57
N CYS A 76 -5.77 -13.70 -8.20
CA CYS A 76 -4.92 -14.88 -8.25
C CYS A 76 -3.43 -14.52 -8.09
N SER A 77 -2.58 -15.51 -7.79
CA SER A 77 -1.14 -15.27 -7.74
C SER A 77 -0.50 -15.39 -9.12
N LEU A 78 0.60 -14.65 -9.32
CA LEU A 78 1.41 -14.75 -10.53
C LEU A 78 1.96 -16.18 -10.71
N ASP A 79 2.34 -16.85 -9.60
CA ASP A 79 2.74 -18.25 -9.60
C ASP A 79 1.64 -19.19 -10.04
N PHE A 80 0.41 -18.97 -9.58
CA PHE A 80 -0.76 -19.72 -10.00
C PHE A 80 -0.99 -19.64 -11.52
N VAL A 81 -0.88 -18.44 -12.08
CA VAL A 81 -1.04 -18.19 -13.53
C VAL A 81 0.00 -18.95 -14.35
N ARG A 82 1.28 -18.89 -13.98
CA ARG A 82 2.40 -19.45 -14.75
C ARG A 82 2.53 -20.97 -14.66
N ARG A 83 1.96 -21.64 -13.64
CA ARG A 83 2.15 -23.08 -13.39
C ARG A 83 1.47 -23.96 -14.43
N SER A 84 0.42 -23.53 -15.10
CA SER A 84 -0.36 -24.35 -16.01
C SER A 84 -0.75 -23.59 -17.28
N LYS A 85 -0.41 -24.18 -18.45
CA LYS A 85 -0.77 -23.62 -19.75
C LYS A 85 -2.29 -23.58 -19.95
N GLN A 86 -3.00 -24.64 -19.56
CA GLN A 86 -4.46 -24.69 -19.65
C GLN A 86 -5.13 -23.58 -18.80
N ARG A 87 -4.58 -23.31 -17.62
CA ARG A 87 -5.06 -22.26 -16.73
C ARG A 87 -4.88 -20.88 -17.33
N LEU A 88 -3.73 -20.63 -17.97
CA LEU A 88 -3.47 -19.40 -18.68
C LEU A 88 -4.41 -19.27 -19.90
N GLU A 89 -4.66 -20.32 -20.64
CA GLU A 89 -5.64 -20.34 -21.73
C GLU A 89 -7.05 -19.97 -21.22
N HIS A 90 -7.52 -20.57 -20.11
CA HIS A 90 -8.80 -20.22 -19.50
C HIS A 90 -8.86 -18.77 -19.02
N LEU A 91 -7.76 -18.24 -18.44
CA LEU A 91 -7.68 -16.83 -18.05
C LEU A 91 -7.77 -15.90 -19.26
N CYS A 92 -7.08 -16.24 -20.36
CA CYS A 92 -7.13 -15.46 -21.61
C CYS A 92 -8.52 -15.47 -22.27
N ASP A 93 -9.28 -16.55 -22.11
CA ASP A 93 -10.60 -16.72 -22.72
C ASP A 93 -11.75 -16.19 -21.83
N ALA A 94 -11.45 -15.72 -20.61
CA ALA A 94 -12.47 -15.29 -19.65
C ALA A 94 -12.98 -13.84 -19.85
N GLU A 95 -12.57 -13.15 -20.92
CA GLU A 95 -13.06 -11.82 -21.33
C GLU A 95 -13.00 -10.75 -20.23
N TRP A 96 -11.79 -10.51 -19.66
CA TRP A 96 -11.56 -9.47 -18.67
C TRP A 96 -11.59 -8.07 -19.31
N ASP A 97 -12.23 -7.10 -18.63
CA ASP A 97 -12.23 -5.70 -19.06
C ASP A 97 -11.00 -4.94 -18.53
N LEU A 98 -10.56 -5.30 -17.31
CA LEU A 98 -9.44 -4.64 -16.65
C LEU A 98 -8.60 -5.67 -15.88
N MET A 99 -7.28 -5.57 -16.05
CA MET A 99 -6.30 -6.37 -15.32
C MET A 99 -5.39 -5.46 -14.48
N VAL A 100 -5.20 -5.81 -13.21
CA VAL A 100 -4.23 -5.17 -12.33
C VAL A 100 -3.11 -6.16 -12.03
N VAL A 101 -1.86 -5.75 -12.20
CA VAL A 101 -0.69 -6.56 -11.82
C VAL A 101 0.11 -5.78 -10.78
N ASP A 102 0.16 -6.30 -9.55
CA ASP A 102 0.96 -5.68 -8.49
C ASP A 102 2.38 -6.26 -8.46
N GLU A 103 3.29 -5.46 -7.93
CA GLU A 103 4.73 -5.71 -7.90
C GLU A 103 5.27 -6.12 -9.29
N ALA A 104 4.86 -5.36 -10.32
CA ALA A 104 5.22 -5.60 -11.71
C ALA A 104 6.74 -5.61 -11.98
N HIS A 105 7.56 -5.27 -10.98
CA HIS A 105 9.01 -5.43 -11.06
C HIS A 105 9.46 -6.91 -11.10
N HIS A 106 8.60 -7.86 -10.72
CA HIS A 106 8.85 -9.30 -10.91
C HIS A 106 8.76 -9.76 -12.37
N LEU A 107 8.19 -8.94 -13.27
CA LEU A 107 8.12 -9.22 -14.70
C LEU A 107 9.46 -8.92 -15.35
N VAL A 108 10.41 -9.83 -15.19
CA VAL A 108 11.77 -9.70 -15.76
C VAL A 108 11.74 -10.04 -17.25
N TRP A 109 12.35 -9.17 -18.04
CA TRP A 109 12.43 -9.34 -19.48
C TRP A 109 13.84 -9.04 -20.00
N SER A 110 14.27 -9.81 -20.98
CA SER A 110 15.39 -9.49 -21.84
C SER A 110 15.02 -9.93 -23.25
N GLU A 111 15.62 -9.31 -24.26
CA GLU A 111 15.33 -9.61 -25.67
C GLU A 111 15.55 -11.09 -26.02
N GLU A 112 16.57 -11.72 -25.43
CA GLU A 112 16.92 -13.13 -25.68
C GLU A 112 16.08 -14.11 -24.89
N ALA A 113 15.66 -13.78 -23.64
CA ALA A 113 15.00 -14.72 -22.73
C ALA A 113 14.05 -14.03 -21.75
N PRO A 114 12.83 -13.66 -22.17
CA PRO A 114 11.80 -13.14 -21.25
C PRO A 114 11.39 -14.18 -20.23
N SER A 115 11.15 -13.77 -18.99
CA SER A 115 10.70 -14.67 -17.91
C SER A 115 9.34 -15.28 -18.23
N ARG A 116 9.04 -16.43 -17.62
CA ARG A 116 7.73 -17.09 -17.81
C ARG A 116 6.59 -16.24 -17.24
N GLU A 117 6.85 -15.50 -16.20
CA GLU A 117 5.95 -14.53 -15.58
C GLU A 117 5.59 -13.43 -16.58
N TYR A 118 6.60 -12.83 -17.20
CA TYR A 118 6.38 -11.81 -18.24
C TYR A 118 5.57 -12.35 -19.41
N GLN A 119 5.94 -13.52 -19.95
CA GLN A 119 5.25 -14.14 -21.07
C GLN A 119 3.77 -14.44 -20.77
N ALA A 120 3.45 -14.86 -19.55
CA ALA A 120 2.08 -15.11 -19.15
C ALA A 120 1.25 -13.80 -19.07
N ILE A 121 1.83 -12.75 -18.52
CA ILE A 121 1.16 -11.44 -18.47
C ILE A 121 1.06 -10.81 -19.87
N GLU A 122 2.05 -10.96 -20.74
CA GLU A 122 2.02 -10.48 -22.12
C GLU A 122 0.84 -11.10 -22.89
N GLN A 123 0.62 -12.42 -22.78
CA GLN A 123 -0.52 -13.10 -23.41
C GLN A 123 -1.89 -12.60 -22.90
N LEU A 124 -1.98 -12.30 -21.61
CA LEU A 124 -3.17 -11.69 -21.02
C LEU A 124 -3.35 -10.25 -21.52
N ALA A 125 -2.26 -9.48 -21.53
CA ALA A 125 -2.24 -8.08 -21.94
C ALA A 125 -2.72 -7.87 -23.40
N GLU A 126 -2.45 -8.82 -24.29
CA GLU A 126 -2.94 -8.79 -25.67
C GLU A 126 -4.47 -8.93 -25.79
N ARG A 127 -5.13 -9.45 -24.75
CA ARG A 127 -6.57 -9.75 -24.75
C ARG A 127 -7.39 -8.80 -23.88
N VAL A 128 -6.80 -8.27 -22.83
CA VAL A 128 -7.47 -7.40 -21.86
C VAL A 128 -7.37 -5.93 -22.31
N PRO A 129 -8.50 -5.23 -22.50
CA PRO A 129 -8.51 -3.85 -22.98
C PRO A 129 -7.83 -2.84 -22.03
N GLY A 130 -7.95 -3.05 -20.72
CA GLY A 130 -7.40 -2.16 -19.70
C GLY A 130 -6.37 -2.87 -18.83
N ILE A 131 -5.19 -2.24 -18.66
CA ILE A 131 -4.11 -2.81 -17.82
C ILE A 131 -3.59 -1.75 -16.87
N LEU A 132 -3.43 -2.13 -15.59
CA LEU A 132 -2.81 -1.33 -14.54
C LEU A 132 -1.63 -2.09 -13.95
N LEU A 133 -0.42 -1.59 -14.14
CA LEU A 133 0.80 -2.16 -13.58
C LEU A 133 1.26 -1.34 -12.37
N LEU A 134 1.34 -1.97 -11.21
CA LEU A 134 1.80 -1.33 -9.98
C LEU A 134 3.21 -1.79 -9.64
N THR A 135 4.08 -0.86 -9.28
CA THR A 135 5.44 -1.17 -8.85
C THR A 135 5.98 -0.10 -7.89
N ALA A 136 6.76 -0.52 -6.91
CA ALA A 136 7.47 0.41 -6.03
C ALA A 136 8.67 1.05 -6.73
N THR A 137 9.25 0.38 -7.70
CA THR A 137 10.56 0.69 -8.29
C THR A 137 10.57 0.44 -9.80
N PRO A 138 10.01 1.38 -10.60
CA PRO A 138 9.85 1.16 -12.03
C PRO A 138 11.17 1.04 -12.81
N GLU A 139 12.29 1.58 -12.30
CA GLU A 139 13.56 1.67 -13.03
C GLU A 139 14.71 0.84 -12.46
N GLN A 140 14.56 0.25 -11.29
CA GLN A 140 15.66 -0.46 -10.58
C GLN A 140 16.17 -1.73 -11.28
N LEU A 141 15.39 -2.32 -12.18
CA LEU A 141 15.75 -3.55 -12.90
C LEU A 141 16.39 -3.30 -14.29
N GLY A 142 16.83 -2.06 -14.56
CA GLY A 142 17.46 -1.68 -15.82
C GLY A 142 16.49 -1.25 -16.91
N MET A 143 17.05 -0.74 -18.01
CA MET A 143 16.30 -0.17 -19.14
C MET A 143 15.43 -1.20 -19.85
N GLU A 144 15.90 -2.44 -19.97
CA GLU A 144 15.16 -3.53 -20.62
C GLU A 144 13.85 -3.86 -19.90
N SER A 145 13.91 -4.04 -18.57
CA SER A 145 12.73 -4.34 -17.76
C SER A 145 11.75 -3.17 -17.70
N HIS A 146 12.25 -1.93 -17.79
CA HIS A 146 11.39 -0.76 -17.88
C HIS A 146 10.68 -0.69 -19.23
N PHE A 147 11.41 -0.86 -20.32
CA PHE A 147 10.87 -0.95 -21.68
C PHE A 147 9.78 -2.03 -21.77
N ALA A 148 10.06 -3.21 -21.26
CA ALA A 148 9.13 -4.33 -21.30
C ALA A 148 7.77 -4.04 -20.64
N ARG A 149 7.78 -3.34 -19.49
CA ARG A 149 6.53 -2.92 -18.84
C ARG A 149 5.77 -1.87 -19.64
N LEU A 150 6.46 -0.91 -20.26
CA LEU A 150 5.83 0.05 -21.16
C LEU A 150 5.25 -0.62 -22.40
N ARG A 151 5.94 -1.65 -22.92
CA ARG A 151 5.46 -2.45 -24.05
C ARG A 151 4.19 -3.23 -23.71
N LEU A 152 4.01 -3.71 -22.49
CA LEU A 152 2.74 -4.32 -22.05
C LEU A 152 1.57 -3.32 -22.06
N LEU A 153 1.85 -2.03 -21.79
CA LEU A 153 0.83 -0.97 -21.78
C LEU A 153 0.51 -0.42 -23.17
N ASP A 154 1.52 -0.24 -24.01
CA ASP A 154 1.38 0.27 -25.37
C ASP A 154 2.40 -0.39 -26.32
N PRO A 155 2.09 -1.60 -26.83
CA PRO A 155 2.99 -2.35 -27.69
C PRO A 155 3.23 -1.67 -29.05
N ASN A 156 2.33 -0.79 -29.51
CA ASN A 156 2.49 -0.07 -30.77
C ASN A 156 3.56 1.03 -30.67
N ARG A 157 3.65 1.68 -29.53
CA ARG A 157 4.65 2.74 -29.27
C ARG A 157 5.99 2.17 -28.84
N PHE A 158 5.97 1.16 -27.97
CA PHE A 158 7.17 0.56 -27.38
C PHE A 158 7.47 -0.80 -28.04
N HIS A 159 7.76 -0.79 -29.34
CA HIS A 159 8.00 -2.01 -30.12
C HIS A 159 9.49 -2.30 -30.33
N ASP A 160 10.35 -1.29 -30.27
CA ASP A 160 11.79 -1.35 -30.55
C ASP A 160 12.59 -0.82 -29.36
N PHE A 161 13.47 -1.67 -28.80
CA PHE A 161 14.26 -1.33 -27.62
C PHE A 161 15.39 -0.35 -27.94
N GLU A 162 16.04 -0.45 -29.13
CA GLU A 162 17.12 0.47 -29.50
C GLU A 162 16.59 1.89 -29.67
N GLN A 163 15.44 2.03 -30.37
CA GLN A 163 14.74 3.31 -30.49
C GLN A 163 14.36 3.90 -29.14
N PHE A 164 13.85 3.07 -28.23
CA PHE A 164 13.51 3.48 -26.86
C PHE A 164 14.73 4.02 -26.10
N VAL A 165 15.89 3.38 -26.23
CA VAL A 165 17.13 3.83 -25.58
C VAL A 165 17.59 5.19 -26.14
N GLU A 166 17.50 5.39 -27.46
CA GLU A 166 17.81 6.68 -28.10
C GLU A 166 16.86 7.80 -27.63
N GLU A 167 15.56 7.52 -27.56
CA GLU A 167 14.56 8.46 -27.05
C GLU A 167 14.85 8.84 -25.59
N GLN A 168 15.28 7.88 -24.76
CA GLN A 168 15.64 8.13 -23.37
C GLN A 168 16.81 9.14 -23.20
N GLN A 169 17.78 9.13 -24.12
CA GLN A 169 18.89 10.08 -24.07
C GLN A 169 18.47 11.50 -24.39
N ASN A 170 17.36 11.68 -25.10
CA ASN A 170 16.82 12.97 -25.53
C ASN A 170 15.83 13.60 -24.53
N TYR A 171 15.59 12.97 -23.38
CA TYR A 171 14.64 13.49 -22.36
C TYR A 171 15.11 14.74 -21.62
N ARG A 172 16.41 14.93 -21.47
CA ARG A 172 16.96 16.06 -20.71
C ARG A 172 16.58 17.42 -21.28
N PRO A 173 16.65 17.67 -22.59
CA PRO A 173 16.16 18.93 -23.16
C PRO A 173 14.69 19.21 -22.92
N VAL A 174 13.85 18.16 -22.92
CA VAL A 174 12.41 18.29 -22.65
C VAL A 174 12.17 18.64 -21.16
N ALA A 175 12.89 18.02 -20.24
CA ALA A 175 12.80 18.31 -18.83
C ALA A 175 13.23 19.76 -18.51
N ASP A 176 14.30 20.22 -19.13
CA ASP A 176 14.78 21.59 -19.00
C ASP A 176 13.75 22.60 -19.55
N ALA A 177 13.14 22.29 -20.68
CA ALA A 177 12.09 23.10 -21.31
C ALA A 177 10.84 23.22 -20.43
N VAL A 178 10.38 22.11 -19.83
CA VAL A 178 9.24 22.12 -18.88
C VAL A 178 9.60 22.90 -17.61
N ALA A 179 10.81 22.74 -17.08
CA ALA A 179 11.27 23.49 -15.92
C ALA A 179 11.28 25.01 -16.17
N LEU A 180 11.68 25.45 -17.35
CA LEU A 180 11.64 26.85 -17.77
C LEU A 180 10.18 27.40 -17.80
N LEU A 181 9.26 26.63 -18.38
CA LEU A 181 7.83 27.00 -18.44
C LEU A 181 7.21 27.12 -17.04
N LEU A 182 7.56 26.20 -16.11
CA LEU A 182 7.09 26.21 -14.72
C LEU A 182 7.68 27.35 -13.89
N ALA A 183 8.93 27.75 -14.16
CA ALA A 183 9.56 28.86 -13.45
C ALA A 183 8.84 30.22 -13.65
N GLY A 184 7.97 30.32 -14.66
CA GLY A 184 7.13 31.49 -14.89
C GLY A 184 7.87 32.73 -15.39
N ASN A 185 9.17 32.64 -15.61
CA ASN A 185 9.98 33.73 -16.11
C ASN A 185 9.72 34.01 -17.61
N LYS A 186 10.09 35.22 -18.06
CA LYS A 186 10.09 35.51 -19.51
C LYS A 186 11.15 34.69 -20.20
N LEU A 187 10.75 34.02 -21.25
CA LEU A 187 11.62 33.18 -22.07
C LEU A 187 12.38 34.04 -23.09
N SER A 188 13.62 33.72 -23.32
CA SER A 188 14.45 34.31 -24.37
C SER A 188 14.07 33.77 -25.76
N ASP A 189 14.44 34.46 -26.82
CA ASP A 189 14.16 34.02 -28.21
C ASP A 189 14.80 32.64 -28.51
N SER A 190 15.97 32.35 -27.91
CA SER A 190 16.61 31.02 -28.04
C SER A 190 15.83 29.91 -27.34
N GLU A 191 15.24 30.17 -26.19
CA GLU A 191 14.41 29.21 -25.44
C GLU A 191 13.09 28.96 -26.16
N LEU A 192 12.47 30.01 -26.72
CA LEU A 192 11.24 29.90 -27.52
C LEU A 192 11.49 29.05 -28.79
N ASN A 193 12.62 29.24 -29.48
CA ASN A 193 12.98 28.44 -30.64
C ASN A 193 13.21 26.97 -30.25
N THR A 194 13.91 26.71 -29.14
CA THR A 194 14.13 25.34 -28.63
C THR A 194 12.80 24.67 -28.27
N LEU A 195 11.87 25.37 -27.63
CA LEU A 195 10.50 24.88 -27.37
C LEU A 195 9.76 24.56 -28.66
N GLY A 196 9.86 25.43 -29.66
CA GLY A 196 9.28 25.24 -30.98
C GLY A 196 9.79 23.97 -31.67
N ASP A 197 11.09 23.77 -31.65
CA ASP A 197 11.74 22.58 -32.24
C ASP A 197 11.32 21.28 -31.52
N LEU A 198 11.25 21.33 -30.19
CA LEU A 198 10.82 20.17 -29.40
C LEU A 198 9.36 19.79 -29.61
N ILE A 199 8.46 20.78 -29.74
CA ILE A 199 7.04 20.54 -29.96
C ILE A 199 6.79 20.19 -31.45
N GLY A 200 7.48 20.83 -32.40
CA GLY A 200 7.47 20.49 -33.82
C GLY A 200 6.10 20.51 -34.50
N GLU A 201 5.12 21.21 -33.97
CA GLU A 201 3.81 21.42 -34.59
C GLU A 201 3.80 22.72 -35.40
N GLN A 202 3.08 22.73 -36.55
CA GLN A 202 2.83 23.93 -37.31
C GLN A 202 1.71 24.72 -36.58
N ASP A 203 1.94 25.99 -36.22
CA ASP A 203 1.02 26.90 -35.54
C ASP A 203 1.10 27.02 -34.02
N ILE A 204 2.22 26.71 -33.37
CA ILE A 204 2.39 26.98 -31.93
C ILE A 204 2.87 28.41 -31.59
N GLU A 205 3.22 29.19 -32.58
CA GLU A 205 3.75 30.54 -32.41
C GLU A 205 2.83 31.46 -31.58
N PRO A 206 1.49 31.45 -31.78
CA PRO A 206 0.56 32.21 -30.94
C PRO A 206 0.57 31.77 -29.46
N LEU A 207 0.74 30.45 -29.21
CA LEU A 207 0.77 29.88 -27.87
C LEU A 207 2.08 30.23 -27.15
N LEU A 208 3.21 30.18 -27.85
CA LEU A 208 4.52 30.62 -27.34
C LEU A 208 4.53 32.11 -26.99
N GLN A 209 3.90 32.95 -27.83
CA GLN A 209 3.76 34.38 -27.57
C GLN A 209 2.82 34.65 -26.37
N ALA A 210 1.73 33.92 -26.25
CA ALA A 210 0.82 33.99 -25.12
C ALA A 210 1.53 33.58 -23.81
N ALA A 211 2.29 32.47 -23.82
CA ALA A 211 3.04 31.98 -22.67
C ALA A 211 4.13 32.96 -22.20
N ASN A 212 4.67 33.79 -23.09
CA ASN A 212 5.70 34.79 -22.81
C ASN A 212 5.13 36.20 -22.53
N SER A 213 3.80 36.34 -22.49
CA SER A 213 3.13 37.60 -22.23
C SER A 213 2.92 37.84 -20.71
N ASP A 214 2.66 39.09 -20.31
CA ASP A 214 2.29 39.46 -18.95
C ASP A 214 0.75 39.45 -18.75
N ARG A 215 -0.02 38.69 -19.55
CA ARG A 215 -1.48 38.61 -19.50
C ARG A 215 -1.94 37.46 -18.59
N GLU A 216 -3.17 37.51 -18.14
CA GLU A 216 -3.81 36.46 -17.33
C GLU A 216 -3.79 35.07 -18.04
N ASP A 217 -3.81 35.06 -19.36
CA ASP A 217 -3.78 33.81 -20.16
C ASP A 217 -2.38 33.15 -20.26
N ALA A 218 -1.32 33.80 -19.78
CA ALA A 218 0.05 33.28 -19.91
C ALA A 218 0.26 31.98 -19.16
N GLN A 219 -0.36 31.81 -18.01
CA GLN A 219 -0.27 30.60 -17.19
C GLN A 219 -0.98 29.41 -17.87
N ALA A 220 -2.17 29.67 -18.43
CA ALA A 220 -2.91 28.66 -19.20
C ALA A 220 -2.14 28.22 -20.45
N ALA A 221 -1.56 29.18 -21.19
CA ALA A 221 -0.72 28.88 -22.36
C ALA A 221 0.53 28.06 -22.01
N ARG A 222 1.18 28.35 -20.87
CA ARG A 222 2.32 27.55 -20.37
C ARG A 222 1.92 26.12 -20.01
N GLN A 223 0.77 25.95 -19.34
CA GLN A 223 0.24 24.61 -19.03
C GLN A 223 -0.08 23.83 -20.29
N GLU A 224 -0.62 24.46 -21.31
CA GLU A 224 -0.90 23.81 -22.59
C GLU A 224 0.39 23.38 -23.31
N LEU A 225 1.43 24.23 -23.33
CA LEU A 225 2.75 23.88 -23.88
C LEU A 225 3.41 22.72 -23.10
N ILE A 226 3.29 22.70 -21.78
CA ILE A 226 3.76 21.59 -20.96
C ILE A 226 3.02 20.30 -21.34
N SER A 227 1.69 20.35 -21.48
CA SER A 227 0.89 19.20 -21.89
C SER A 227 1.32 18.68 -23.25
N MET A 228 1.55 19.55 -24.24
CA MET A 228 2.02 19.17 -25.58
C MET A 228 3.41 18.52 -25.56
N LEU A 229 4.36 19.08 -24.79
CA LEU A 229 5.69 18.49 -24.60
C LEU A 229 5.61 17.11 -23.95
N MET A 230 4.77 16.96 -22.91
CA MET A 230 4.57 15.72 -22.21
C MET A 230 3.89 14.66 -23.07
N ASP A 231 2.92 15.04 -23.89
CA ASP A 231 2.21 14.15 -24.81
C ASP A 231 3.11 13.63 -25.92
N ARG A 232 4.00 14.47 -26.43
CA ARG A 232 4.87 14.11 -27.55
C ARG A 232 6.08 13.29 -27.13
N HIS A 233 6.74 13.71 -26.05
CA HIS A 233 8.03 13.14 -25.61
C HIS A 233 7.90 12.29 -24.35
N GLY A 234 6.80 12.43 -23.59
CA GLY A 234 6.62 11.78 -22.32
C GLY A 234 5.99 10.39 -22.40
N THR A 235 6.22 9.61 -21.36
CA THR A 235 5.42 8.42 -21.03
C THR A 235 4.24 8.77 -20.14
N SER A 236 3.90 10.08 -20.04
CA SER A 236 2.94 10.65 -19.09
C SER A 236 1.50 10.13 -19.23
N ARG A 237 1.14 9.60 -20.41
CA ARG A 237 -0.18 8.96 -20.61
C ARG A 237 -0.29 7.57 -20.01
N VAL A 238 0.85 6.89 -19.81
CA VAL A 238 0.89 5.48 -19.38
C VAL A 238 1.64 5.27 -18.09
N LEU A 239 2.43 6.26 -17.62
CA LEU A 239 3.24 6.15 -16.43
C LEU A 239 2.98 7.33 -15.48
N PHE A 240 2.55 7.02 -14.26
CA PHE A 240 2.36 7.96 -13.17
C PHE A 240 3.31 7.59 -12.03
N ARG A 241 3.95 8.60 -11.46
CA ARG A 241 4.89 8.40 -10.36
C ARG A 241 4.70 9.44 -9.27
N ASN A 242 4.41 8.97 -8.09
CA ASN A 242 4.42 9.79 -6.89
C ASN A 242 5.72 9.55 -6.12
N THR A 243 6.29 10.62 -5.56
CA THR A 243 7.44 10.54 -4.65
C THR A 243 7.03 11.02 -3.27
N ARG A 244 7.75 10.52 -2.26
CA ARG A 244 7.53 10.94 -0.87
C ARG A 244 7.67 12.46 -0.69
N ASN A 245 8.59 13.09 -1.44
CA ASN A 245 8.79 14.54 -1.37
C ASN A 245 7.63 15.36 -1.96
N GLY A 246 6.87 14.78 -2.89
CA GLY A 246 5.70 15.38 -3.51
C GLY A 246 4.41 15.22 -2.70
N VAL A 247 4.39 14.35 -1.70
CA VAL A 247 3.19 14.01 -0.91
C VAL A 247 3.40 14.45 0.55
N LYS A 248 2.44 15.21 1.08
CA LYS A 248 2.45 15.63 2.50
C LYS A 248 1.90 14.52 3.40
N GLY A 249 2.26 14.55 4.69
CA GLY A 249 1.68 13.63 5.69
C GLY A 249 2.52 12.39 6.00
N PHE A 250 3.78 12.33 5.53
CA PHE A 250 4.72 11.33 6.00
C PHE A 250 5.42 11.75 7.30
N PRO A 251 5.63 10.82 8.25
CA PRO A 251 6.40 11.07 9.46
C PRO A 251 7.89 11.21 9.14
N LYS A 252 8.65 11.77 10.08
CA LYS A 252 10.10 11.69 10.05
C LYS A 252 10.56 10.33 10.58
N ARG A 253 11.76 9.92 10.18
CA ARG A 253 12.42 8.71 10.68
C ARG A 253 13.59 9.14 11.56
N GLU A 254 13.69 8.60 12.76
CA GLU A 254 14.76 8.88 13.72
C GLU A 254 15.48 7.58 14.06
N LEU A 255 16.79 7.53 13.83
CA LEU A 255 17.62 6.35 14.08
C LEU A 255 18.25 6.36 15.48
N HIS A 256 18.07 5.27 16.19
CA HIS A 256 18.71 4.98 17.47
C HIS A 256 19.55 3.70 17.36
N THR A 257 20.86 3.86 17.21
CA THR A 257 21.78 2.72 17.20
C THR A 257 22.23 2.37 18.60
N ILE A 258 22.09 1.09 18.99
CA ILE A 258 22.47 0.59 20.29
C ILE A 258 23.61 -0.41 20.14
N ARG A 259 24.81 0.04 20.44
CA ARG A 259 26.04 -0.76 20.34
C ARG A 259 26.19 -1.63 21.59
N LEU A 260 26.25 -2.95 21.42
CA LEU A 260 26.30 -3.92 22.48
C LEU A 260 27.51 -4.85 22.34
N PRO A 261 28.11 -5.30 23.46
CA PRO A 261 29.28 -6.18 23.40
C PRO A 261 28.91 -7.57 22.88
N LEU A 262 29.79 -8.20 22.11
CA LEU A 262 29.63 -9.58 21.65
C LEU A 262 29.88 -10.55 22.80
N PRO A 263 28.91 -11.38 23.21
CA PRO A 263 29.07 -12.39 24.25
C PRO A 263 30.17 -13.42 23.93
N THR A 264 30.87 -13.89 24.96
CA THR A 264 31.94 -14.89 24.80
C THR A 264 31.44 -16.21 24.25
N GLN A 265 30.20 -16.58 24.57
CA GLN A 265 29.52 -17.76 24.05
C GLN A 265 29.39 -17.70 22.52
N TYR A 266 28.95 -16.56 22.00
CA TYR A 266 28.88 -16.34 20.55
C TYR A 266 30.27 -16.30 19.90
N GLN A 267 31.25 -15.66 20.53
CA GLN A 267 32.62 -15.67 20.01
C GLN A 267 33.16 -17.09 19.85
N THR A 268 32.84 -17.96 20.81
CA THR A 268 33.27 -19.39 20.77
C THR A 268 32.55 -20.14 19.67
N ALA A 269 31.23 -20.02 19.57
CA ALA A 269 30.42 -20.67 18.55
C ALA A 269 30.85 -20.26 17.14
N ILE A 270 31.06 -18.95 16.89
CA ILE A 270 31.54 -18.41 15.62
C ILE A 270 32.93 -18.97 15.26
N LYS A 271 33.88 -19.01 16.22
CA LYS A 271 35.20 -19.59 15.97
C LYS A 271 35.14 -21.07 15.61
N VAL A 272 34.32 -21.83 16.31
CA VAL A 272 34.15 -23.30 16.03
C VAL A 272 33.48 -23.48 14.68
N SER A 273 32.40 -22.72 14.36
CA SER A 273 31.76 -22.75 13.05
C SER A 273 32.74 -22.42 11.91
N GLY A 274 33.61 -21.42 12.12
CA GLY A 274 34.66 -21.07 11.16
C GLY A 274 35.69 -22.18 10.89
N ILE A 275 36.06 -22.95 11.92
CA ILE A 275 36.99 -24.10 11.80
C ILE A 275 36.29 -25.26 11.11
N MET A 276 35.06 -25.60 11.51
CA MET A 276 34.30 -26.71 10.92
C MET A 276 33.80 -26.35 9.50
N GLY A 277 33.54 -25.07 9.23
CA GLY A 277 33.04 -24.56 7.95
C GLY A 277 34.13 -24.13 6.95
N ALA A 278 35.30 -24.73 6.96
CA ALA A 278 36.42 -24.41 6.05
C ALA A 278 36.04 -24.48 4.54
N ARG A 279 34.89 -25.06 4.19
CA ARG A 279 34.33 -25.10 2.83
C ARG A 279 33.17 -24.12 2.58
N LYS A 280 32.74 -23.33 3.60
CA LYS A 280 31.64 -22.39 3.44
C LYS A 280 32.06 -21.24 2.51
N THR A 281 31.15 -20.80 1.66
CA THR A 281 31.32 -19.62 0.81
C THR A 281 31.39 -18.33 1.67
N ALA A 282 31.82 -17.23 1.08
CA ALA A 282 31.83 -15.94 1.78
C ALA A 282 30.40 -15.52 2.21
N GLU A 283 29.41 -15.77 1.35
CA GLU A 283 28.00 -15.51 1.65
C GLU A 283 27.47 -16.32 2.82
N GLU A 284 27.77 -17.61 2.89
CA GLU A 284 27.37 -18.47 4.00
C GLU A 284 27.98 -18.00 5.31
N ARG A 285 29.27 -17.61 5.29
CA ARG A 285 29.93 -17.03 6.46
C ARG A 285 29.33 -15.68 6.88
N ALA A 286 29.01 -14.83 5.92
CA ALA A 286 28.34 -13.56 6.20
C ALA A 286 26.97 -13.77 6.86
N ARG A 287 26.19 -14.74 6.41
CA ARG A 287 24.91 -15.14 7.04
C ARG A 287 25.11 -15.64 8.47
N ASP A 288 26.09 -16.49 8.68
CA ASP A 288 26.44 -16.97 10.02
C ASP A 288 26.74 -15.79 10.96
N MET A 289 27.52 -14.84 10.49
CA MET A 289 27.88 -13.66 11.27
C MET A 289 26.72 -12.66 11.52
N LEU A 290 25.64 -12.75 10.76
CA LEU A 290 24.43 -11.94 10.99
C LEU A 290 23.57 -12.49 12.13
N TYR A 291 23.55 -13.81 12.29
CA TYR A 291 22.65 -14.50 13.22
C TYR A 291 23.43 -15.35 14.23
N PRO A 292 24.20 -14.73 15.13
CA PRO A 292 25.07 -15.45 16.06
C PRO A 292 24.29 -16.36 17.01
N GLU A 293 23.03 -16.04 17.30
CA GLU A 293 22.12 -16.89 18.09
C GLU A 293 21.84 -18.23 17.40
N GLN A 294 21.75 -18.23 16.07
CA GLN A 294 21.50 -19.48 15.30
C GLN A 294 22.73 -20.38 15.31
N ILE A 295 23.93 -19.81 15.10
CA ILE A 295 25.17 -20.57 15.19
C ILE A 295 25.31 -21.20 16.58
N TYR A 296 24.98 -20.43 17.62
CA TYR A 296 25.03 -20.95 18.97
C TYR A 296 24.04 -22.10 19.19
N GLN A 297 22.82 -22.00 18.68
CA GLN A 297 21.82 -23.08 18.73
C GLN A 297 22.22 -24.30 17.91
N GLU A 298 22.82 -24.14 16.74
CA GLU A 298 23.36 -25.26 15.95
C GLU A 298 24.46 -26.01 16.72
N PHE A 299 25.24 -25.29 17.53
CA PHE A 299 26.34 -25.86 18.31
C PHE A 299 25.86 -26.54 19.60
N GLU A 300 24.94 -25.92 20.35
CA GLU A 300 24.46 -26.42 21.66
C GLU A 300 23.18 -27.29 21.53
N GLY A 301 22.55 -27.34 20.36
CA GLY A 301 21.29 -28.03 20.13
C GLY A 301 20.08 -27.31 20.72
N ASP A 302 18.94 -28.01 20.81
CA ASP A 302 17.66 -27.46 21.30
C ASP A 302 17.68 -26.93 22.74
N THR A 303 18.71 -27.27 23.50
CA THR A 303 18.90 -26.79 24.88
C THR A 303 19.64 -25.45 24.97
N GLY A 304 20.11 -24.92 23.85
CA GLY A 304 20.85 -23.66 23.77
C GLY A 304 20.00 -22.44 24.04
N THR A 305 19.99 -21.97 25.28
CA THR A 305 19.22 -20.81 25.75
C THR A 305 20.00 -19.51 25.52
N TRP A 306 20.18 -19.09 24.28
CA TRP A 306 20.95 -17.90 23.88
C TRP A 306 20.44 -16.60 24.50
N TRP A 307 19.15 -16.50 24.73
CA TRP A 307 18.48 -15.33 25.32
C TRP A 307 18.88 -15.06 26.78
N ASN A 308 19.59 -15.99 27.43
CA ASN A 308 20.04 -15.80 28.80
C ASN A 308 21.26 -14.88 28.92
N PHE A 309 22.01 -14.70 27.86
CA PHE A 309 23.24 -13.93 27.86
C PHE A 309 23.33 -12.92 26.69
N ASP A 310 22.36 -12.91 25.77
CA ASP A 310 22.34 -11.96 24.64
C ASP A 310 21.95 -10.56 25.16
N PRO A 311 22.83 -9.57 25.07
CA PRO A 311 22.56 -8.24 25.59
C PRO A 311 21.48 -7.51 24.79
N ARG A 312 21.12 -7.96 23.57
CA ARG A 312 20.00 -7.40 22.80
C ARG A 312 18.67 -7.73 23.48
N VAL A 313 18.55 -8.92 24.07
CA VAL A 313 17.35 -9.35 24.81
C VAL A 313 17.20 -8.54 26.10
N GLU A 314 18.29 -8.35 26.86
CA GLU A 314 18.29 -7.54 28.07
C GLU A 314 17.92 -6.07 27.75
N TRP A 315 18.49 -5.51 26.69
CA TRP A 315 18.14 -4.19 26.24
C TRP A 315 16.66 -4.08 25.85
N LEU A 316 16.13 -5.04 25.07
CA LEU A 316 14.73 -5.07 24.64
C LEU A 316 13.77 -5.12 25.83
N MET A 317 14.04 -5.98 26.81
CA MET A 317 13.25 -6.05 28.06
C MET A 317 13.26 -4.73 28.82
N GLY A 318 14.44 -4.13 28.98
CA GLY A 318 14.59 -2.83 29.64
C GLY A 318 13.86 -1.71 28.91
N TYR A 319 13.94 -1.70 27.58
CA TYR A 319 13.22 -0.74 26.74
C TYR A 319 11.70 -0.88 26.90
N LEU A 320 11.16 -2.09 26.74
CA LEU A 320 9.72 -2.34 26.87
C LEU A 320 9.20 -2.04 28.29
N THR A 321 9.97 -2.37 29.32
CA THR A 321 9.59 -2.09 30.71
C THR A 321 9.54 -0.59 31.01
N SER A 322 10.45 0.20 30.43
CA SER A 322 10.49 1.66 30.59
C SER A 322 9.45 2.41 29.74
N HIS A 323 8.90 1.77 28.70
CA HIS A 323 7.96 2.37 27.75
C HIS A 323 6.62 1.59 27.66
N ARG A 324 6.04 1.26 28.82
CA ARG A 324 4.87 0.36 28.92
C ARG A 324 3.63 0.82 28.16
N SER A 325 3.46 2.12 27.92
CA SER A 325 2.34 2.68 27.19
C SER A 325 2.54 2.72 25.68
N GLN A 326 3.75 2.43 25.20
CA GLN A 326 4.06 2.50 23.79
C GLN A 326 3.93 1.13 23.12
N LYS A 327 3.36 1.11 21.91
CA LYS A 327 3.34 -0.06 21.05
C LYS A 327 4.66 -0.17 20.29
N VAL A 328 5.24 -1.37 20.28
CA VAL A 328 6.55 -1.63 19.67
C VAL A 328 6.47 -2.78 18.70
N LEU A 329 6.87 -2.52 17.46
CA LEU A 329 7.04 -3.57 16.43
C LEU A 329 8.50 -4.05 16.46
N VAL A 330 8.72 -5.34 16.64
CA VAL A 330 10.05 -5.97 16.59
C VAL A 330 10.12 -6.88 15.38
N ILE A 331 11.08 -6.68 14.50
CA ILE A 331 11.28 -7.52 13.31
C ILE A 331 12.56 -8.32 13.44
N CYS A 332 12.43 -9.64 13.24
CA CYS A 332 13.50 -10.61 13.22
C CYS A 332 13.53 -11.31 11.85
N ALA A 333 14.69 -11.73 11.36
CA ALA A 333 14.78 -12.48 10.11
C ALA A 333 14.09 -13.85 10.17
N LYS A 334 14.00 -14.44 11.35
CA LYS A 334 13.55 -15.83 11.55
C LYS A 334 12.38 -15.94 12.52
N ALA A 335 11.41 -16.79 12.17
CA ALA A 335 10.27 -17.12 13.02
C ALA A 335 10.69 -17.72 14.36
N ALA A 336 11.70 -18.59 14.38
CA ALA A 336 12.20 -19.20 15.61
C ALA A 336 12.70 -18.17 16.62
N THR A 337 13.44 -17.14 16.16
CA THR A 337 13.93 -16.04 17.02
C THR A 337 12.74 -15.24 17.60
N ALA A 338 11.72 -14.93 16.77
CA ALA A 338 10.53 -14.21 17.22
C ALA A 338 9.74 -15.00 18.28
N LEU A 339 9.54 -16.31 18.08
CA LEU A 339 8.84 -17.19 19.02
C LEU A 339 9.59 -17.31 20.36
N GLN A 340 10.92 -17.47 20.32
CA GLN A 340 11.75 -17.55 21.51
C GLN A 340 11.75 -16.22 22.29
N LEU A 341 11.80 -15.09 21.61
CA LEU A 341 11.69 -13.77 22.25
C LEU A 341 10.33 -13.60 22.91
N GLU A 342 9.22 -13.99 22.25
CA GLU A 342 7.88 -13.93 22.87
C GLU A 342 7.84 -14.70 24.19
N GLN A 343 8.29 -15.94 24.17
CA GLN A 343 8.33 -16.78 25.36
C GLN A 343 9.12 -16.10 26.49
N VAL A 344 10.30 -15.60 26.20
CA VAL A 344 11.17 -14.97 27.18
C VAL A 344 10.58 -13.68 27.77
N LEU A 345 10.01 -12.83 26.94
CA LEU A 345 9.36 -11.59 27.35
C LEU A 345 8.18 -11.87 28.29
N ARG A 346 7.40 -12.89 27.98
CA ARG A 346 6.26 -13.33 28.80
C ARG A 346 6.70 -13.94 30.11
N GLU A 347 7.68 -14.86 30.08
CA GLU A 347 8.09 -15.61 31.27
C GLU A 347 8.87 -14.78 32.28
N ARG A 348 9.73 -13.84 31.83
CA ARG A 348 10.59 -13.07 32.73
C ARG A 348 9.95 -11.81 33.27
N GLU A 349 9.30 -11.05 32.42
CA GLU A 349 8.79 -9.72 32.75
C GLU A 349 7.26 -9.61 32.68
N GLY A 350 6.58 -10.69 32.26
CA GLY A 350 5.13 -10.68 32.09
C GLY A 350 4.68 -9.69 31.01
N ILE A 351 5.55 -9.38 30.04
CA ILE A 351 5.25 -8.48 28.94
C ILE A 351 4.26 -9.16 27.99
N ARG A 352 3.16 -8.48 27.67
CA ARG A 352 2.17 -8.96 26.71
C ARG A 352 2.76 -8.83 25.30
N ALA A 353 3.11 -9.95 24.71
CA ALA A 353 3.72 -10.05 23.41
C ALA A 353 2.87 -10.89 22.44
N ALA A 354 2.60 -10.35 21.27
CA ALA A 354 2.00 -11.07 20.16
C ALA A 354 3.09 -11.49 19.15
N VAL A 355 2.85 -12.53 18.38
CA VAL A 355 3.79 -13.02 17.37
C VAL A 355 3.14 -13.09 16.01
N PHE A 356 3.94 -12.80 14.98
CA PHE A 356 3.58 -12.91 13.58
C PHE A 356 4.65 -13.68 12.80
N HIS A 357 4.31 -14.84 12.24
CA HIS A 357 5.25 -15.62 11.44
C HIS A 357 4.53 -16.39 10.32
N GLU A 358 5.31 -16.91 9.38
CA GLU A 358 4.83 -17.61 8.19
C GLU A 358 4.01 -18.87 8.46
N GLY A 359 4.24 -19.53 9.58
CA GLY A 359 3.49 -20.75 9.97
C GLY A 359 2.10 -20.51 10.55
N MET A 360 1.68 -19.25 10.74
CA MET A 360 0.36 -18.91 11.26
C MET A 360 -0.68 -18.84 10.15
N SER A 361 -1.89 -19.33 10.45
CA SER A 361 -3.06 -19.11 9.61
C SER A 361 -3.45 -17.62 9.56
N ILE A 362 -4.24 -17.24 8.57
CA ILE A 362 -4.73 -15.87 8.38
C ILE A 362 -5.51 -15.40 9.62
N ILE A 363 -6.38 -16.25 10.15
CA ILE A 363 -7.19 -15.95 11.33
C ILE A 363 -6.33 -15.71 12.57
N GLU A 364 -5.29 -16.50 12.77
CA GLU A 364 -4.36 -16.32 13.88
C GLU A 364 -3.60 -14.99 13.77
N ARG A 365 -3.18 -14.62 12.54
CA ARG A 365 -2.53 -13.34 12.26
C ARG A 365 -3.47 -12.16 12.52
N ASP A 366 -4.74 -12.26 12.11
CA ASP A 366 -5.74 -11.21 12.36
C ASP A 366 -5.99 -11.01 13.84
N ARG A 367 -6.11 -12.11 14.61
CA ARG A 367 -6.26 -12.04 16.07
C ARG A 367 -5.05 -11.41 16.75
N ALA A 368 -3.84 -11.76 16.32
CA ALA A 368 -2.60 -11.18 16.87
C ALA A 368 -2.50 -9.69 16.55
N ALA A 369 -2.86 -9.26 15.33
CA ALA A 369 -2.89 -7.85 14.93
C ALA A 369 -3.93 -7.06 15.72
N ALA A 370 -5.15 -7.58 15.85
CA ALA A 370 -6.21 -6.95 16.64
C ALA A 370 -5.81 -6.81 18.11
N TRP A 371 -5.22 -7.85 18.70
CA TRP A 371 -4.72 -7.79 20.07
C TRP A 371 -3.56 -6.80 20.24
N PHE A 372 -2.68 -6.67 19.26
CA PHE A 372 -1.63 -5.65 19.28
C PHE A 372 -2.20 -4.23 19.12
N ALA A 373 -3.27 -4.05 18.34
CA ALA A 373 -3.92 -2.76 18.16
C ALA A 373 -4.69 -2.27 19.40
N GLU A 374 -5.10 -3.17 20.30
CA GLU A 374 -5.87 -2.85 21.49
C GLU A 374 -5.00 -2.08 22.51
N GLU A 375 -5.46 -0.89 22.95
CA GLU A 375 -4.64 0.01 23.76
C GLU A 375 -4.45 -0.47 25.21
N ASP A 376 -5.52 -0.72 25.94
CA ASP A 376 -5.47 -0.97 27.38
C ASP A 376 -5.07 -2.40 27.76
N THR A 377 -5.70 -3.39 27.11
CA THR A 377 -5.55 -4.81 27.42
C THR A 377 -4.71 -5.56 26.40
N GLY A 378 -4.36 -4.93 25.30
CA GLY A 378 -3.67 -5.51 24.17
C GLY A 378 -2.19 -5.80 24.41
N ALA A 379 -1.56 -6.44 23.43
CA ALA A 379 -0.13 -6.69 23.44
C ALA A 379 0.65 -5.37 23.34
N GLN A 380 1.69 -5.22 24.14
CA GLN A 380 2.61 -4.08 24.07
C GLN A 380 3.56 -4.21 22.86
N VAL A 381 3.98 -5.43 22.56
CA VAL A 381 4.95 -5.72 21.52
C VAL A 381 4.41 -6.75 20.54
N LEU A 382 4.66 -6.52 19.24
CA LEU A 382 4.44 -7.48 18.17
C LEU A 382 5.79 -7.92 17.62
N LEU A 383 6.10 -9.20 17.73
CA LEU A 383 7.31 -9.82 17.24
C LEU A 383 7.04 -10.47 15.89
N CYS A 384 7.68 -9.99 14.81
CA CYS A 384 7.45 -10.47 13.46
C CYS A 384 8.68 -11.18 12.90
N SER A 385 8.46 -12.27 12.16
CA SER A 385 9.43 -12.75 11.17
C SER A 385 9.43 -11.87 9.93
N GLU A 386 10.46 -11.99 9.08
CA GLU A 386 10.55 -11.25 7.80
C GLU A 386 9.28 -11.41 6.95
N ILE A 387 8.93 -12.65 6.66
CA ILE A 387 7.76 -13.00 5.84
C ILE A 387 6.46 -12.69 6.58
N GLY A 388 6.43 -12.93 7.89
CA GLY A 388 5.24 -12.67 8.71
C GLY A 388 4.80 -11.21 8.68
N SER A 389 5.73 -10.26 8.55
CA SER A 389 5.42 -8.83 8.53
C SER A 389 4.88 -8.33 7.19
N GLU A 390 4.97 -9.08 6.09
CA GLU A 390 4.52 -8.65 4.79
C GLU A 390 3.02 -8.37 4.72
N GLY A 391 2.64 -7.33 4.01
CA GLY A 391 1.24 -7.03 3.69
C GLY A 391 0.40 -6.41 4.81
N ARG A 392 0.98 -6.08 5.98
CA ARG A 392 0.22 -5.49 7.12
C ARG A 392 0.58 -4.04 7.38
N ASN A 393 -0.38 -3.33 7.99
CA ASN A 393 -0.27 -1.94 8.38
C ASN A 393 -0.39 -1.80 9.91
N PHE A 394 0.60 -1.15 10.53
CA PHE A 394 0.64 -0.94 11.98
C PHE A 394 0.84 0.55 12.31
N GLN A 395 0.13 1.45 11.62
CA GLN A 395 0.28 2.91 11.77
C GLN A 395 -0.01 3.44 13.18
N PHE A 396 -0.72 2.68 14.01
CA PHE A 396 -0.92 3.01 15.42
C PHE A 396 0.34 2.84 16.28
N ALA A 397 1.39 2.20 15.76
CA ALA A 397 2.69 2.08 16.40
C ALA A 397 3.71 2.98 15.71
N SER A 398 4.61 3.60 16.49
CA SER A 398 5.68 4.47 15.98
C SER A 398 7.09 3.97 16.32
N ASN A 399 7.20 2.90 17.10
CA ASN A 399 8.48 2.34 17.52
C ASN A 399 8.77 1.03 16.76
N LEU A 400 9.88 1.02 16.02
CA LEU A 400 10.38 -0.12 15.28
C LEU A 400 11.71 -0.59 15.87
N VAL A 401 11.80 -1.83 16.29
CA VAL A 401 13.05 -2.48 16.69
C VAL A 401 13.47 -3.46 15.60
N MET A 402 14.61 -3.26 15.01
CA MET A 402 15.24 -4.21 14.10
C MET A 402 16.22 -5.08 14.90
N PHE A 403 15.76 -6.26 15.33
CA PHE A 403 16.57 -7.18 16.11
C PHE A 403 17.79 -7.69 15.33
N ASP A 404 17.64 -7.78 14.02
CA ASP A 404 18.67 -8.02 13.03
C ASP A 404 18.44 -7.15 11.79
N LEU A 405 19.44 -7.06 10.91
CA LEU A 405 19.37 -6.31 9.67
C LEU A 405 19.40 -7.23 8.44
N PRO A 406 18.61 -6.95 7.41
CA PRO A 406 18.66 -7.72 6.17
C PRO A 406 19.89 -7.32 5.32
N PHE A 407 20.33 -8.23 4.42
CA PHE A 407 21.36 -7.90 3.43
C PHE A 407 20.86 -6.93 2.36
N ASN A 408 19.60 -7.09 1.97
CA ASN A 408 19.01 -6.36 0.86
C ASN A 408 18.41 -5.03 1.34
N PRO A 409 18.82 -3.87 0.77
CA PRO A 409 18.25 -2.57 1.08
C PRO A 409 16.73 -2.48 0.88
N ASP A 410 16.19 -3.22 -0.09
CA ASP A 410 14.75 -3.23 -0.34
C ASP A 410 13.98 -3.83 0.84
N LEU A 411 14.51 -4.89 1.47
CA LEU A 411 13.93 -5.46 2.68
C LEU A 411 14.02 -4.51 3.87
N LEU A 412 15.12 -3.75 4.00
CA LEU A 412 15.22 -2.71 5.01
C LEU A 412 14.11 -1.66 4.86
N GLU A 413 13.92 -1.16 3.63
CA GLU A 413 12.86 -0.20 3.31
C GLU A 413 11.46 -0.80 3.51
N GLN A 414 11.27 -2.08 3.23
CA GLN A 414 10.02 -2.80 3.51
C GLN A 414 9.73 -2.87 5.01
N ARG A 415 10.74 -3.20 5.84
CA ARG A 415 10.59 -3.24 7.31
C ARG A 415 10.19 -1.87 7.86
N ILE A 416 10.84 -0.80 7.45
CA ILE A 416 10.50 0.57 7.86
C ILE A 416 9.11 0.95 7.36
N GLY A 417 8.77 0.58 6.13
CA GLY A 417 7.48 0.86 5.49
C GLY A 417 6.26 0.19 6.17
N ARG A 418 6.45 -0.67 7.19
CA ARG A 418 5.34 -1.17 8.01
C ARG A 418 4.71 -0.08 8.87
N LEU A 419 5.52 0.86 9.34
CA LEU A 419 5.09 1.99 10.16
C LEU A 419 5.11 3.31 9.40
N ASP A 420 6.02 3.48 8.45
CA ASP A 420 6.27 4.71 7.71
C ASP A 420 5.31 4.82 6.51
N ARG A 421 4.14 5.37 6.78
CA ARG A 421 3.05 5.54 5.79
C ARG A 421 2.40 6.91 5.93
N ILE A 422 1.68 7.31 4.90
CA ILE A 422 0.84 8.53 4.92
C ILE A 422 -0.21 8.38 6.03
N GLY A 423 -0.42 9.44 6.81
CA GLY A 423 -1.38 9.44 7.92
C GLY A 423 -0.82 8.91 9.25
N GLN A 424 0.46 8.61 9.33
CA GLN A 424 1.12 8.29 10.61
C GLN A 424 1.22 9.56 11.48
N ALA A 425 0.62 9.51 12.67
CA ALA A 425 0.53 10.67 13.56
C ALA A 425 1.85 11.03 14.27
N HIS A 426 2.78 10.07 14.39
CA HIS A 426 4.02 10.22 15.14
C HIS A 426 5.25 9.92 14.29
N ASP A 427 6.37 10.57 14.59
CA ASP A 427 7.67 10.28 13.98
C ASP A 427 8.12 8.87 14.33
N ILE A 428 8.71 8.17 13.36
CA ILE A 428 9.10 6.76 13.49
C ILE A 428 10.44 6.66 14.22
N GLN A 429 10.45 5.98 15.35
CA GLN A 429 11.62 5.71 16.14
C GLN A 429 12.20 4.34 15.74
N ILE A 430 13.34 4.33 15.07
CA ILE A 430 14.00 3.11 14.55
C ILE A 430 15.13 2.73 15.51
N HIS A 431 14.96 1.65 16.25
CA HIS A 431 15.94 1.14 17.18
C HIS A 431 16.69 -0.06 16.58
N VAL A 432 18.02 0.03 16.54
CA VAL A 432 18.88 -1.02 16.01
C VAL A 432 19.88 -1.47 17.08
N PRO A 433 19.51 -2.44 17.94
CA PRO A 433 20.46 -3.06 18.85
C PRO A 433 21.36 -4.04 18.09
N TYR A 434 22.66 -3.77 18.04
CA TYR A 434 23.60 -4.61 17.30
C TYR A 434 24.81 -5.03 18.15
N LEU A 435 25.31 -6.22 17.85
CA LEU A 435 26.49 -6.77 18.50
C LEU A 435 27.75 -6.30 17.77
N GLU A 436 28.74 -5.81 18.54
CA GLU A 436 30.04 -5.43 17.99
C GLU A 436 30.74 -6.62 17.33
N LYS A 437 31.57 -6.35 16.33
CA LYS A 437 32.39 -7.35 15.64
C LYS A 437 31.58 -8.48 15.00
N THR A 438 30.34 -8.18 14.63
CA THR A 438 29.48 -9.06 13.83
C THR A 438 29.15 -8.41 12.50
N ALA A 439 28.56 -9.15 11.56
CA ALA A 439 28.09 -8.62 10.30
C ALA A 439 27.04 -7.51 10.49
N GLN A 440 26.26 -7.56 11.59
CA GLN A 440 25.31 -6.48 11.92
C GLN A 440 26.03 -5.13 12.12
N SER A 441 27.19 -5.11 12.79
CA SER A 441 27.96 -3.87 12.97
C SER A 441 28.46 -3.27 11.65
N VAL A 442 28.76 -4.10 10.67
CA VAL A 442 29.13 -3.68 9.31
C VAL A 442 27.91 -3.12 8.58
N LEU A 443 26.76 -3.83 8.63
CA LEU A 443 25.54 -3.38 7.97
C LEU A 443 25.00 -2.07 8.55
N VAL A 444 25.02 -1.88 9.87
CA VAL A 444 24.60 -0.61 10.49
C VAL A 444 25.36 0.56 9.90
N ARG A 445 26.70 0.45 9.81
CA ARG A 445 27.53 1.51 9.24
C ARG A 445 27.27 1.69 7.75
N TRP A 446 27.16 0.61 7.00
CA TRP A 446 26.93 0.68 5.56
C TRP A 446 25.59 1.33 5.23
N TYR A 447 24.50 0.93 5.93
CA TYR A 447 23.18 1.52 5.75
C TYR A 447 23.10 2.98 6.20
N HIS A 448 23.72 3.32 7.35
CA HIS A 448 23.65 4.67 7.91
C HIS A 448 24.61 5.63 7.20
N GLU A 449 25.92 5.29 7.18
CA GLU A 449 26.97 6.17 6.66
C GLU A 449 27.06 6.12 5.11
N GLY A 450 26.87 4.95 4.52
CA GLY A 450 26.99 4.72 3.08
C GLY A 450 25.75 5.07 2.28
N LEU A 451 24.58 4.67 2.75
CA LEU A 451 23.32 4.82 2.02
C LEU A 451 22.31 5.81 2.63
N ASP A 452 22.49 6.21 3.89
CA ASP A 452 21.52 7.03 4.63
C ASP A 452 20.09 6.44 4.62
N ALA A 453 20.02 5.10 4.68
CA ALA A 453 18.80 4.35 4.39
C ALA A 453 17.83 4.21 5.56
N PHE A 454 18.21 4.62 6.77
CA PHE A 454 17.33 4.60 7.93
C PHE A 454 16.45 5.85 8.01
N GLU A 455 17.06 7.02 7.90
CA GLU A 455 16.38 8.31 8.10
C GLU A 455 15.74 8.84 6.81
N HIS A 456 16.26 8.39 5.65
CA HIS A 456 15.74 8.76 4.34
C HIS A 456 15.39 7.53 3.52
N THR A 457 14.45 7.67 2.59
CA THR A 457 14.17 6.63 1.59
C THR A 457 15.36 6.48 0.64
N CYS A 458 15.74 5.24 0.36
CA CYS A 458 16.92 4.92 -0.44
C CYS A 458 16.55 4.22 -1.76
N PRO A 459 16.02 4.93 -2.77
CA PRO A 459 15.62 4.32 -4.03
C PRO A 459 16.79 3.74 -4.84
N THR A 460 18.01 4.21 -4.59
CA THR A 460 19.24 3.75 -5.25
C THR A 460 19.95 2.64 -4.50
N GLY A 461 19.44 2.24 -3.33
CA GLY A 461 20.11 1.29 -2.44
C GLY A 461 20.43 -0.03 -3.10
N ARG A 462 19.49 -0.59 -3.88
CA ARG A 462 19.68 -1.84 -4.60
C ARG A 462 20.80 -1.74 -5.65
N THR A 463 20.83 -0.69 -6.44
CA THR A 463 21.84 -0.46 -7.48
C THR A 463 23.25 -0.35 -6.87
N VAL A 464 23.37 0.38 -5.75
CA VAL A 464 24.64 0.48 -5.02
C VAL A 464 25.02 -0.88 -4.45
N TYR A 465 24.08 -1.60 -3.82
CA TYR A 465 24.32 -2.94 -3.30
C TYR A 465 24.86 -3.90 -4.35
N ASP A 466 24.20 -3.98 -5.51
CA ASP A 466 24.61 -4.87 -6.60
C ASP A 466 26.02 -4.52 -7.13
N SER A 467 26.39 -3.24 -7.13
CA SER A 467 27.73 -2.80 -7.58
C SER A 467 28.87 -3.16 -6.63
N VAL A 468 28.60 -3.29 -5.33
CA VAL A 468 29.60 -3.58 -4.28
C VAL A 468 29.37 -4.92 -3.58
N HIS A 469 28.47 -5.75 -4.08
CA HIS A 469 28.00 -6.97 -3.44
C HIS A 469 29.14 -7.85 -2.93
N ASP A 470 30.08 -8.23 -3.81
CA ASP A 470 31.16 -9.18 -3.45
C ASP A 470 32.12 -8.57 -2.42
N GLU A 471 32.40 -7.27 -2.52
CA GLU A 471 33.26 -6.56 -1.59
C GLU A 471 32.58 -6.44 -0.21
N LEU A 472 31.31 -6.05 -0.17
CA LEU A 472 30.53 -5.96 1.06
C LEU A 472 30.41 -7.33 1.76
N ILE A 473 30.13 -8.40 1.00
CA ILE A 473 30.04 -9.78 1.53
C ILE A 473 31.37 -10.20 2.20
N ASN A 474 32.52 -9.80 1.67
CA ASN A 474 33.80 -10.11 2.29
C ASN A 474 33.96 -9.42 3.67
N TYR A 475 33.52 -8.15 3.81
CA TYR A 475 33.52 -7.48 5.11
C TYR A 475 32.49 -8.07 6.08
N LEU A 476 31.35 -8.50 5.60
CA LEU A 476 30.33 -9.17 6.41
C LEU A 476 30.80 -10.53 6.90
N ALA A 477 31.56 -11.27 6.09
CA ALA A 477 32.15 -12.56 6.46
C ALA A 477 33.35 -12.43 7.42
N ALA A 478 34.01 -11.25 7.48
CA ALA A 478 35.15 -10.98 8.33
C ALA A 478 35.04 -9.58 8.98
N PRO A 479 34.07 -9.37 9.87
CA PRO A 479 33.72 -8.04 10.41
C PRO A 479 34.82 -7.41 11.31
N GLU A 480 35.82 -8.16 11.69
CA GLU A 480 37.00 -7.64 12.40
C GLU A 480 38.01 -6.97 11.46
N SER A 481 37.92 -7.22 10.15
CA SER A 481 38.80 -6.60 9.13
C SER A 481 38.20 -5.26 8.73
N THR A 482 38.76 -4.18 9.23
CA THR A 482 38.30 -2.81 8.94
C THR A 482 39.12 -2.11 7.85
N ASP A 483 40.22 -2.72 7.38
CA ASP A 483 41.09 -2.12 6.40
C ASP A 483 40.38 -1.91 5.06
N GLY A 484 40.23 -0.66 4.63
CA GLY A 484 39.55 -0.29 3.39
C GLY A 484 38.02 -0.15 3.52
N PHE A 485 37.39 -0.55 4.62
CA PHE A 485 35.94 -0.45 4.78
C PHE A 485 35.42 1.00 4.77
N ASP A 486 36.19 1.94 5.35
CA ASP A 486 35.84 3.37 5.32
C ASP A 486 35.89 3.94 3.88
N ASP A 487 36.74 3.40 3.03
CA ASP A 487 36.83 3.80 1.62
C ASP A 487 35.65 3.20 0.82
N LEU A 488 35.24 1.96 1.11
CA LEU A 488 34.02 1.38 0.57
C LEU A 488 32.78 2.21 0.93
N ILE A 489 32.63 2.59 2.21
CA ILE A 489 31.52 3.45 2.66
C ILE A 489 31.49 4.78 1.90
N LYS A 490 32.64 5.46 1.77
CA LYS A 490 32.74 6.71 1.01
C LYS A 490 32.38 6.53 -0.46
N SER A 491 32.85 5.44 -1.08
CA SER A 491 32.51 5.11 -2.47
C SER A 491 31.00 4.88 -2.63
N CYS A 492 30.39 4.10 -1.74
CA CYS A 492 28.94 3.88 -1.73
C CYS A 492 28.17 5.19 -1.56
N ARG A 493 28.59 6.07 -0.66
CA ARG A 493 27.97 7.39 -0.46
C ARG A 493 28.05 8.25 -1.72
N GLN A 494 29.21 8.32 -2.36
CA GLN A 494 29.38 9.06 -3.59
C GLN A 494 28.53 8.52 -4.73
N GLN A 495 28.46 7.18 -4.88
CA GLN A 495 27.61 6.54 -5.88
C GLN A 495 26.11 6.81 -5.59
N HIS A 496 25.70 6.68 -4.32
CA HIS A 496 24.33 6.97 -3.89
C HIS A 496 23.93 8.41 -4.23
N ASP A 497 24.78 9.39 -3.84
CA ASP A 497 24.51 10.81 -4.05
C ASP A 497 24.50 11.16 -5.56
N ALA A 498 25.37 10.56 -6.35
CA ALA A 498 25.40 10.74 -7.80
C ALA A 498 24.16 10.16 -8.48
N LEU A 499 23.76 8.95 -8.12
CA LEU A 499 22.54 8.30 -8.65
C LEU A 499 21.28 9.07 -8.22
N LYS A 500 21.23 9.51 -6.96
CA LYS A 500 20.12 10.34 -6.45
C LYS A 500 20.00 11.65 -7.23
N ALA A 501 21.11 12.34 -7.47
CA ALA A 501 21.12 13.56 -8.26
C ALA A 501 20.69 13.31 -9.73
N GLN A 502 21.05 12.17 -10.32
CA GLN A 502 20.58 11.78 -11.65
C GLN A 502 19.07 11.55 -11.68
N LEU A 503 18.51 10.87 -10.66
CA LEU A 503 17.07 10.66 -10.54
C LEU A 503 16.32 11.99 -10.36
N GLU A 504 16.83 12.91 -9.55
CA GLU A 504 16.21 14.21 -9.28
C GLU A 504 16.27 15.19 -10.47
N GLN A 505 17.28 15.06 -11.35
CA GLN A 505 17.50 15.97 -12.50
C GLN A 505 16.87 15.47 -13.81
N GLY A 506 16.43 14.23 -13.87
CA GLY A 506 16.02 13.59 -15.11
C GLY A 506 14.50 13.53 -15.32
N ARG A 507 14.09 12.47 -16.00
CA ARG A 507 12.72 12.11 -16.35
C ARG A 507 11.77 12.08 -15.15
N ASP A 508 12.25 11.69 -13.97
CA ASP A 508 11.45 11.57 -12.76
C ASP A 508 10.76 12.87 -12.38
N ARG A 509 11.42 14.00 -12.58
CA ARG A 509 10.84 15.32 -12.33
C ARG A 509 9.63 15.61 -13.23
N LEU A 510 9.67 15.19 -14.49
CA LEU A 510 8.54 15.34 -15.42
C LEU A 510 7.35 14.48 -15.01
N LEU A 511 7.62 13.23 -14.60
CA LEU A 511 6.58 12.33 -14.13
C LEU A 511 5.94 12.81 -12.82
N GLU A 512 6.72 13.35 -11.89
CA GLU A 512 6.22 13.96 -10.66
C GLU A 512 5.32 15.18 -10.92
N ILE A 513 5.74 16.05 -11.86
CA ILE A 513 4.94 17.21 -12.24
C ILE A 513 3.60 16.79 -12.86
N HIS A 514 3.63 15.77 -13.71
CA HIS A 514 2.42 15.25 -14.35
C HIS A 514 1.51 14.50 -13.37
N SER A 515 2.09 13.75 -12.45
CA SER A 515 1.34 12.98 -11.43
C SER A 515 0.72 13.87 -10.35
N ASN A 516 1.15 15.11 -10.22
CA ASN A 516 0.59 16.05 -9.27
C ASN A 516 -0.74 16.60 -9.81
N GLY A 517 -1.85 16.17 -9.23
CA GLY A 517 -3.20 16.58 -9.62
C GLY A 517 -3.53 18.08 -9.40
N GLY A 518 -2.60 18.85 -8.82
CA GLY A 518 -2.69 20.29 -8.61
C GLY A 518 -3.93 20.70 -7.81
N GLU A 519 -4.48 21.87 -8.16
CA GLU A 519 -5.65 22.47 -7.46
C GLU A 519 -6.91 21.59 -7.54
N LYS A 520 -7.06 20.79 -8.61
CA LYS A 520 -8.23 19.91 -8.77
C LYS A 520 -8.19 18.74 -7.77
N ALA A 521 -7.01 18.15 -7.56
CA ALA A 521 -6.86 17.08 -6.58
C ALA A 521 -7.05 17.60 -5.16
N GLN A 522 -6.58 18.80 -4.87
CA GLN A 522 -6.77 19.44 -3.59
C GLN A 522 -8.25 19.76 -3.32
N ALA A 523 -8.95 20.34 -4.28
CA ALA A 523 -10.38 20.62 -4.15
C ALA A 523 -11.21 19.34 -3.96
N LEU A 524 -10.83 18.24 -4.62
CA LEU A 524 -11.47 16.94 -4.42
C LEU A 524 -11.21 16.39 -3.00
N ALA A 525 -9.97 16.50 -2.50
CA ALA A 525 -9.62 16.07 -1.15
C ALA A 525 -10.39 16.87 -0.08
N GLU A 526 -10.46 18.20 -0.24
CA GLU A 526 -11.24 19.08 0.64
C GLU A 526 -12.73 18.73 0.62
N SER A 527 -13.28 18.41 -0.57
CA SER A 527 -14.69 17.97 -0.68
C SER A 527 -14.97 16.64 -0.01
N ILE A 528 -14.00 15.71 0.01
CA ILE A 528 -14.11 14.44 0.72
C ILE A 528 -14.03 14.67 2.24
N GLU A 529 -13.12 15.53 2.70
CA GLU A 529 -12.97 15.89 4.10
C GLU A 529 -14.23 16.55 4.65
N GLU A 530 -14.86 17.46 3.88
CA GLU A 530 -16.15 18.05 4.23
C GLU A 530 -17.27 17.00 4.38
N GLN A 531 -17.23 15.90 3.62
CA GLN A 531 -18.21 14.81 3.74
C GLN A 531 -17.95 13.90 4.94
N ASP A 532 -16.71 13.78 5.39
CA ASP A 532 -16.37 12.99 6.58
C ASP A 532 -16.98 13.62 7.85
N ASP A 533 -17.16 14.94 7.88
CA ASP A 533 -17.78 15.67 8.99
C ASP A 533 -19.33 15.62 9.00
N ASP A 534 -19.96 14.78 8.17
CA ASP A 534 -21.44 14.71 8.05
C ASP A 534 -22.10 14.13 9.29
N THR A 535 -22.51 15.00 10.20
CA THR A 535 -23.25 14.61 11.42
C THR A 535 -24.62 13.96 11.13
N SER A 536 -25.17 14.13 9.93
CA SER A 536 -26.45 13.52 9.55
C SER A 536 -26.32 12.01 9.39
N LEU A 537 -25.20 11.53 8.87
CA LEU A 537 -24.89 10.10 8.77
C LEU A 537 -24.82 9.44 10.16
N ILE A 538 -24.12 10.09 11.10
CA ILE A 538 -24.01 9.57 12.48
C ILE A 538 -25.41 9.47 13.10
N ALA A 539 -26.18 10.55 13.06
CA ALA A 539 -27.53 10.56 13.62
C ALA A 539 -28.47 9.52 12.97
N PHE A 540 -28.38 9.38 11.64
CA PHE A 540 -29.15 8.37 10.91
C PHE A 540 -28.76 6.94 11.32
N SER A 541 -27.48 6.65 11.34
CA SER A 541 -26.94 5.32 11.64
C SER A 541 -27.31 4.87 13.05
N MET A 542 -27.09 5.74 14.05
CA MET A 542 -27.40 5.43 15.44
C MET A 542 -28.91 5.20 15.64
N ASN A 543 -29.75 6.04 15.05
CA ASN A 543 -31.20 5.87 15.09
C ASN A 543 -31.66 4.58 14.37
N LEU A 544 -31.05 4.25 13.24
CA LEU A 544 -31.34 3.02 12.50
C LEU A 544 -31.07 1.78 13.37
N PHE A 545 -29.87 1.73 13.97
CA PHE A 545 -29.45 0.62 14.82
C PHE A 545 -30.33 0.49 16.08
N ASP A 546 -30.68 1.62 16.70
CA ASP A 546 -31.62 1.64 17.83
C ASP A 546 -33.01 1.09 17.45
N ILE A 547 -33.57 1.56 16.34
CA ILE A 547 -34.92 1.13 15.88
C ILE A 547 -34.91 -0.35 15.53
N VAL A 548 -33.86 -0.83 14.86
CA VAL A 548 -33.74 -2.25 14.49
C VAL A 548 -33.45 -3.12 15.72
N GLY A 549 -32.93 -2.56 16.80
CA GLY A 549 -32.63 -3.27 18.05
C GLY A 549 -31.22 -3.89 18.05
N ILE A 550 -30.25 -3.27 17.37
CA ILE A 550 -28.85 -3.67 17.40
C ILE A 550 -28.20 -3.09 18.65
N ASN A 551 -27.46 -3.90 19.41
CA ASN A 551 -26.68 -3.43 20.55
C ASN A 551 -25.54 -2.55 20.08
N GLN A 552 -25.31 -1.43 20.78
CA GLN A 552 -24.27 -0.45 20.49
C GLN A 552 -23.46 -0.22 21.77
N ASP A 553 -22.25 -0.73 21.80
CA ASP A 553 -21.33 -0.60 22.93
C ASP A 553 -20.15 0.31 22.57
N ASP A 554 -19.96 1.40 23.30
CA ASP A 554 -18.79 2.28 23.11
C ASP A 554 -17.50 1.55 23.56
N ARG A 555 -16.49 1.56 22.70
CA ARG A 555 -15.20 0.91 22.95
C ARG A 555 -14.03 1.90 22.76
N GLY A 556 -13.89 2.82 23.71
CA GLY A 556 -12.87 3.88 23.62
C GLY A 556 -13.27 5.07 22.76
N GLU A 557 -12.32 5.94 22.43
CA GLU A 557 -12.59 7.12 21.64
C GLU A 557 -12.96 6.75 20.19
N ASN A 558 -14.15 7.14 19.76
CA ASN A 558 -14.65 7.06 18.38
C ASN A 558 -14.82 5.62 17.83
N LEU A 559 -14.97 4.60 18.69
CA LEU A 559 -15.23 3.23 18.30
C LEU A 559 -16.53 2.71 18.92
N ILE A 560 -17.35 2.09 18.10
CA ILE A 560 -18.63 1.49 18.51
C ILE A 560 -18.64 0.02 18.08
N VAL A 561 -18.94 -0.86 19.02
CA VAL A 561 -19.15 -2.30 18.73
C VAL A 561 -20.63 -2.54 18.53
N LEU A 562 -20.98 -3.03 17.35
CA LEU A 562 -22.32 -3.46 17.00
C LEU A 562 -22.46 -4.97 17.18
N THR A 563 -23.44 -5.42 17.93
CA THR A 563 -23.75 -6.84 18.08
C THR A 563 -25.23 -7.10 17.90
N PRO A 564 -25.63 -8.24 17.29
CA PRO A 564 -27.01 -8.65 17.25
C PRO A 564 -27.61 -8.79 18.66
N SER A 565 -28.85 -8.39 18.84
CA SER A 565 -29.58 -8.57 20.11
C SER A 565 -30.74 -9.54 19.97
N ASP A 566 -31.23 -10.07 21.10
CA ASP A 566 -32.43 -10.91 21.15
C ASP A 566 -33.74 -10.14 20.83
N HIS A 567 -33.63 -8.79 20.71
CA HIS A 567 -34.78 -7.89 20.52
C HIS A 567 -34.82 -7.24 19.14
N MET A 568 -34.00 -7.74 18.16
CA MET A 568 -34.01 -7.20 16.82
C MET A 568 -35.39 -7.34 16.17
N LEU A 569 -35.80 -6.28 15.43
CA LEU A 569 -37.05 -6.28 14.65
C LEU A 569 -37.00 -7.25 13.46
N VAL A 570 -35.83 -7.63 13.01
CA VAL A 570 -35.58 -8.57 11.93
C VAL A 570 -34.74 -9.74 12.45
N PRO A 571 -34.91 -10.95 11.92
CA PRO A 571 -34.12 -12.10 12.37
C PRO A 571 -32.63 -11.95 12.13
N ASP A 572 -32.26 -11.22 11.08
CA ASP A 572 -30.89 -10.96 10.66
C ASP A 572 -30.82 -9.56 10.05
N PHE A 573 -29.83 -8.76 10.44
CA PHE A 573 -29.58 -7.47 9.83
C PHE A 573 -28.52 -7.62 8.75
N PRO A 574 -28.85 -7.37 7.47
CA PRO A 574 -27.96 -7.66 6.37
C PRO A 574 -26.65 -6.86 6.45
N GLY A 575 -25.52 -7.54 6.53
CA GLY A 575 -24.19 -6.96 6.65
C GLY A 575 -23.65 -6.91 8.08
N LEU A 576 -24.44 -7.25 9.11
CA LEU A 576 -23.96 -7.39 10.48
C LEU A 576 -23.60 -8.86 10.74
N PRO A 577 -22.31 -9.18 11.05
CA PRO A 577 -21.89 -10.53 11.39
C PRO A 577 -22.54 -11.03 12.71
N GLU A 578 -22.71 -12.34 12.84
CA GLU A 578 -23.24 -12.96 14.08
C GLU A 578 -22.41 -12.60 15.32
N ASP A 579 -21.07 -12.52 15.16
CA ASP A 579 -20.14 -12.13 16.23
C ASP A 579 -20.07 -10.60 16.43
N GLY A 580 -20.82 -9.81 15.64
CA GLY A 580 -20.78 -8.36 15.65
C GLY A 580 -19.62 -7.78 14.84
N CYS A 581 -19.52 -6.45 14.81
CA CYS A 581 -18.41 -5.71 14.16
C CYS A 581 -18.10 -4.41 14.90
N THR A 582 -16.86 -3.96 14.78
CA THR A 582 -16.44 -2.64 15.29
C THR A 582 -16.55 -1.62 14.16
N ILE A 583 -17.19 -0.50 14.43
CA ILE A 583 -17.38 0.60 13.48
C ILE A 583 -16.78 1.91 14.02
N THR A 584 -16.48 2.82 13.10
CA THR A 584 -16.10 4.20 13.42
C THR A 584 -16.61 5.15 12.34
N PHE A 585 -16.89 6.39 12.73
CA PHE A 585 -17.21 7.49 11.80
C PHE A 585 -15.99 8.38 11.53
N GLU A 586 -14.84 8.06 12.12
CA GLU A 586 -13.58 8.80 11.95
C GLU A 586 -12.65 8.05 10.98
N ARG A 587 -12.34 8.68 9.85
CA ARG A 587 -11.47 8.10 8.82
C ARG A 587 -10.08 7.75 9.36
N ASP A 588 -9.49 8.63 10.17
CA ASP A 588 -8.14 8.42 10.74
C ASP A 588 -8.08 7.22 11.67
N VAL A 589 -9.15 7.00 12.44
CA VAL A 589 -9.30 5.81 13.29
C VAL A 589 -9.38 4.55 12.44
N ALA A 590 -10.21 4.55 11.40
CA ALA A 590 -10.34 3.41 10.50
C ALA A 590 -9.06 3.12 9.70
N LEU A 591 -8.28 4.15 9.35
CA LEU A 591 -6.99 4.00 8.67
C LEU A 591 -5.93 3.38 9.57
N SER A 592 -5.97 3.67 10.86
CA SER A 592 -5.02 3.17 11.86
C SER A 592 -5.35 1.77 12.36
N ARG A 593 -6.62 1.32 12.26
CA ARG A 593 -7.14 0.07 12.83
C ARG A 593 -7.79 -0.83 11.79
N GLU A 594 -7.21 -1.99 11.55
CA GLU A 594 -7.76 -2.98 10.60
C GLU A 594 -9.05 -3.65 11.09
N ASP A 595 -9.34 -3.62 12.40
CA ASP A 595 -10.56 -4.18 12.99
C ASP A 595 -11.78 -3.24 12.97
N ALA A 596 -11.57 -1.94 12.66
CA ALA A 596 -12.63 -0.94 12.61
C ALA A 596 -13.09 -0.67 11.17
N GLN A 597 -14.41 -0.74 10.94
CA GLN A 597 -15.01 -0.42 9.65
C GLN A 597 -15.40 1.06 9.62
N PHE A 598 -15.00 1.77 8.57
CA PHE A 598 -15.38 3.16 8.36
C PHE A 598 -16.78 3.26 7.80
N ILE A 599 -17.68 3.92 8.50
CA ILE A 599 -19.08 4.10 8.07
C ILE A 599 -19.19 5.29 7.15
N THR A 600 -19.75 5.05 5.97
CA THR A 600 -20.17 6.03 4.98
C THR A 600 -21.60 5.75 4.54
N TRP A 601 -22.23 6.68 3.79
CA TRP A 601 -23.54 6.43 3.18
C TRP A 601 -23.57 5.21 2.25
N GLU A 602 -22.44 4.82 1.70
CA GLU A 602 -22.29 3.65 0.81
C GLU A 602 -21.96 2.35 1.55
N HIS A 603 -21.68 2.44 2.85
CA HIS A 603 -21.33 1.26 3.64
C HIS A 603 -22.47 0.22 3.63
N PRO A 604 -22.17 -1.10 3.53
CA PRO A 604 -23.19 -2.14 3.46
C PRO A 604 -24.24 -2.11 4.56
N LEU A 605 -23.83 -1.83 5.81
CA LEU A 605 -24.77 -1.69 6.93
C LEU A 605 -25.79 -0.57 6.69
N ILE A 606 -25.36 0.55 6.12
CA ILE A 606 -26.23 1.70 5.87
C ILE A 606 -27.10 1.46 4.64
N ARG A 607 -26.53 0.99 3.54
CA ARG A 607 -27.29 0.68 2.32
C ARG A 607 -28.32 -0.40 2.55
N ASN A 608 -27.95 -1.51 3.18
CA ASN A 608 -28.89 -2.58 3.50
C ASN A 608 -29.96 -2.14 4.51
N GLY A 609 -29.60 -1.27 5.45
CA GLY A 609 -30.56 -0.65 6.36
C GLY A 609 -31.57 0.25 5.64
N LEU A 610 -31.11 1.03 4.65
CA LEU A 610 -32.01 1.81 3.78
C LEU A 610 -32.92 0.90 2.95
N ASP A 611 -32.38 -0.16 2.37
CA ASP A 611 -33.16 -1.15 1.62
C ASP A 611 -34.20 -1.84 2.51
N LEU A 612 -33.85 -2.15 3.76
CA LEU A 612 -34.77 -2.71 4.74
C LEU A 612 -35.95 -1.77 5.03
N ILE A 613 -35.68 -0.45 5.16
CA ILE A 613 -36.71 0.57 5.36
C ILE A 613 -37.58 0.72 4.12
N LEU A 614 -36.99 0.67 2.92
CA LEU A 614 -37.69 0.90 1.65
C LEU A 614 -38.50 -0.29 1.20
N SER A 615 -38.06 -1.52 1.50
CA SER A 615 -38.66 -2.77 1.00
C SER A 615 -39.24 -3.69 2.09
N GLY A 616 -39.11 -3.32 3.38
CA GLY A 616 -39.56 -4.14 4.49
C GLY A 616 -41.07 -4.08 4.74
N ASP A 617 -41.61 -5.11 5.42
CA ASP A 617 -43.03 -5.19 5.83
C ASP A 617 -43.38 -4.19 6.94
N THR A 618 -42.41 -3.54 7.58
CA THR A 618 -42.58 -2.55 8.66
C THR A 618 -42.99 -1.16 8.17
N GLY A 619 -42.96 -0.94 6.89
CA GLY A 619 -43.33 0.28 6.20
C GLY A 619 -42.71 0.31 4.81
N SER A 620 -43.26 1.09 3.91
CA SER A 620 -42.70 1.31 2.58
C SER A 620 -42.59 2.78 2.29
N SER A 621 -41.49 3.20 1.64
CA SER A 621 -41.36 4.57 1.15
C SER A 621 -41.05 4.55 -0.34
N THR A 622 -41.52 5.60 -1.02
CA THR A 622 -41.23 5.77 -2.45
C THR A 622 -40.94 7.23 -2.73
N ILE A 623 -40.03 7.50 -3.67
CA ILE A 623 -39.75 8.85 -4.16
C ILE A 623 -40.19 8.93 -5.60
N SER A 624 -40.97 9.96 -5.91
CA SER A 624 -41.40 10.22 -7.28
C SER A 624 -41.23 11.67 -7.65
N LEU A 625 -40.98 11.94 -8.92
CA LEU A 625 -40.95 13.28 -9.46
C LEU A 625 -42.32 13.71 -9.92
N LEU A 626 -42.91 14.70 -9.23
CA LEU A 626 -44.18 15.26 -9.59
C LEU A 626 -44.00 16.50 -10.48
N LYS A 627 -44.59 16.45 -11.69
CA LYS A 627 -44.59 17.60 -12.58
C LYS A 627 -45.87 18.41 -12.32
N ASN A 628 -45.80 19.44 -11.49
CA ASN A 628 -46.92 20.27 -11.14
C ASN A 628 -46.63 21.76 -11.39
N LYS A 629 -47.52 22.47 -12.11
CA LYS A 629 -47.35 23.88 -12.42
C LYS A 629 -47.67 24.81 -11.25
N ALA A 630 -48.33 24.31 -10.22
CA ALA A 630 -48.69 25.09 -9.03
C ALA A 630 -47.63 25.13 -7.96
N LEU A 631 -46.54 24.28 -8.09
CA LEU A 631 -45.48 24.19 -7.12
C LEU A 631 -44.15 24.69 -7.76
N PRO A 632 -43.33 25.46 -7.01
CA PRO A 632 -42.02 25.84 -7.45
C PRO A 632 -41.13 24.61 -7.72
N VAL A 633 -40.18 24.75 -8.65
CA VAL A 633 -39.19 23.69 -8.89
C VAL A 633 -38.32 23.49 -7.66
N GLY A 634 -38.16 22.23 -7.22
CA GLY A 634 -37.41 21.89 -6.00
C GLY A 634 -38.25 21.84 -4.72
N THR A 635 -39.60 22.01 -4.83
CA THR A 635 -40.51 21.81 -3.67
C THR A 635 -40.52 20.36 -3.28
N LEU A 636 -40.22 20.04 -2.02
CA LEU A 636 -40.36 18.71 -1.44
C LEU A 636 -41.79 18.53 -0.94
N LEU A 637 -42.47 17.53 -1.44
CA LEU A 637 -43.82 17.12 -0.98
C LEU A 637 -43.67 15.80 -0.20
N LEU A 638 -44.06 15.78 1.06
CA LEU A 638 -44.08 14.59 1.89
C LEU A 638 -45.50 14.12 2.08
N GLU A 639 -45.83 12.92 1.64
CA GLU A 639 -47.11 12.27 1.83
C GLU A 639 -46.94 11.08 2.78
N LEU A 640 -47.66 11.06 3.90
CA LEU A 640 -47.63 10.01 4.89
C LEU A 640 -48.97 9.30 4.92
N ILE A 641 -48.98 8.00 4.65
CA ILE A 641 -50.19 7.17 4.67
C ILE A 641 -50.08 6.17 5.83
N TYR A 642 -51.00 6.31 6.78
CA TYR A 642 -51.09 5.36 7.91
C TYR A 642 -52.29 4.45 7.72
N VAL A 643 -52.07 3.14 7.82
CA VAL A 643 -53.14 2.13 7.79
C VAL A 643 -53.29 1.57 9.20
N VAL A 644 -54.46 1.74 9.78
CA VAL A 644 -54.82 1.17 11.08
C VAL A 644 -55.67 -0.06 10.85
N GLU A 645 -55.19 -1.24 11.26
CA GLU A 645 -55.99 -2.45 11.29
C GLU A 645 -56.95 -2.42 12.47
N ALA A 646 -58.24 -2.36 12.17
CA ALA A 646 -59.30 -2.45 13.19
C ALA A 646 -59.90 -3.86 13.18
N GLN A 647 -60.19 -4.40 14.34
CA GLN A 647 -60.88 -5.71 14.53
C GLN A 647 -62.33 -5.78 13.95
N ALA A 648 -62.75 -4.77 13.23
CA ALA A 648 -64.05 -4.70 12.53
C ALA A 648 -63.84 -4.30 11.06
N PRO A 649 -64.73 -4.62 10.13
CA PRO A 649 -64.47 -4.66 8.68
C PRO A 649 -64.34 -3.29 7.98
N LYS A 650 -63.80 -2.28 8.63
CA LYS A 650 -63.44 -0.98 8.03
C LYS A 650 -62.01 -0.62 8.40
N GLN A 651 -61.12 -0.68 7.43
CA GLN A 651 -59.81 -0.05 7.51
C GLN A 651 -59.93 1.47 7.55
N LEU A 652 -59.30 2.11 8.52
CA LEU A 652 -59.19 3.57 8.58
C LEU A 652 -57.91 3.97 7.89
N LEU A 653 -57.99 4.65 6.75
CA LEU A 653 -56.88 5.22 6.05
C LEU A 653 -56.70 6.69 6.54
N LEU A 654 -55.59 7.01 7.12
CA LEU A 654 -55.19 8.36 7.49
C LEU A 654 -54.11 8.85 6.54
N GLU A 655 -54.44 9.84 5.72
CA GLU A 655 -53.51 10.49 4.78
C GLU A 655 -53.12 11.86 5.31
N LEU A 656 -51.84 12.08 5.45
CA LEU A 656 -51.27 13.36 5.87
C LEU A 656 -50.27 13.86 4.79
N ILE A 657 -50.59 15.00 4.16
CA ILE A 657 -49.74 15.63 3.14
C ILE A 657 -49.08 16.85 3.73
N TYR A 658 -47.75 16.88 3.73
CA TYR A 658 -46.96 18.02 4.14
C TYR A 658 -46.20 18.60 2.94
N VAL A 659 -46.31 19.90 2.74
CA VAL A 659 -45.45 20.68 1.81
C VAL A 659 -44.30 21.23 2.61
N VAL A 660 -43.09 20.76 2.35
CA VAL A 660 -41.89 21.31 2.97
C VAL A 660 -41.29 22.35 2.04
N GLU A 661 -41.34 23.62 2.43
CA GLU A 661 -40.59 24.67 1.75
C GLU A 661 -39.10 24.53 2.13
N ALA A 662 -38.35 23.86 1.34
CA ALA A 662 -36.88 23.90 1.44
C ALA A 662 -36.42 25.26 0.89
N GLN A 663 -35.80 26.09 1.72
CA GLN A 663 -34.97 27.16 1.21
C GLN A 663 -33.77 26.51 0.51
N ALA A 664 -33.83 26.45 -0.80
CA ALA A 664 -32.71 25.93 -1.59
C ALA A 664 -31.44 26.76 -1.28
N PRO A 665 -30.33 26.17 -0.94
CA PRO A 665 -29.06 26.87 -0.88
C PRO A 665 -28.80 27.46 -2.27
N LYS A 666 -28.42 28.74 -2.31
CA LYS A 666 -28.14 29.51 -3.54
C LYS A 666 -26.89 29.08 -4.26
N GLN A 667 -26.68 27.80 -4.47
CA GLN A 667 -25.53 27.29 -5.25
C GLN A 667 -25.87 25.93 -5.86
N LEU A 668 -26.45 25.96 -7.04
CA LEU A 668 -26.35 24.95 -8.07
C LEU A 668 -26.81 25.61 -9.39
N GLN A 669 -25.87 26.36 -9.98
CA GLN A 669 -25.83 26.67 -11.40
C GLN A 669 -24.60 25.99 -11.99
#